data_6a42ee12a56d9746dfda406d7585472e
#
_entry.id   6a42ee12a56d9746dfda406d7585472e
#
_cell.length_a   1.000
_cell.length_b   1.000
_cell.length_c   1.000
_cell.angle_alpha   90.00
_cell.angle_beta   90.00
_cell.angle_gamma   90.00
#
_symmetry.space_group_name_H-M   'P 1'
#
loop_
_entity.id
_entity.type
_entity.pdbx_description
1 polymer ?
#
loop_
_entity_poly.entity_id
_entity_poly.type
_entity_poly.pdbx_seq_one_letter_code
_entity_poly.pdbx_strand_id
1 'polypeptide(L)'
;YYSSNNESYYASLNPGVNIGSWRLRNSGIWMKGYDGESEYQNSYIYAERDIRSLKSKLLLGESSTGSEIFDSVPFKGVRLSTSDNMIPYLERTFVPTVRGVANSVAQVDVRQNGYIIYSTEVPAGPFALSDIPAAEGSDMEVTVTEDNGSVQRFTVPYNAPAISIKSGSLKYDVTFGKYRPYYNVSRKGNFSHFTIIYGFNDLLTGYTGVQASNNYFSGAIGFGFNFNELGAVSLDGIYSKDGYNNDEDGSAVRVRYKNLLSETNTTFDIASYQYASKNYSTFADAMEKSMRHSYDWKKKNDTSIRIRQSFSDYGLLDLSLNKTTYWNKKDESYAAFNYSTLLLRNISFTVGWNKYFDSYYSDQEDVFSASISVPFGKMINSGSANLRYQIINERDDSISNSVSLNGMAYNNRLAWNVTQSVNSKEHNNNRTSLSSSLKNSFGTMNAMYNHSHMVTQYGGGINGSIVLHDKGITFGQRITGAAALIDTDGSENITVLNKPGVITDSNGFAIVTGLGSYRKNDIYLEQSKISSDTSIDKTISSVVPTDSALVRAKYSTMKGSKAILKLLDRNNVPIAFGSVVSVQDKSSTGIVGDDGRVYMSGLDGSGILKVQWGKNSQEQCQIPYTLKNKKSLGLYSETLKCM
;
A
#
# COMPACT_ATOMS: atom_id res chain seq x y z
N TYR A 1 9.84 9.59 14.56
CA TYR A 1 8.74 10.17 15.31
C TYR A 1 9.25 10.62 16.68
N TYR A 2 8.85 11.79 17.14
CA TYR A 2 9.16 12.36 18.45
C TYR A 2 7.86 12.86 19.08
N SER A 3 7.59 12.51 20.32
CA SER A 3 6.46 12.99 21.11
C SER A 3 6.97 13.56 22.45
N SER A 4 6.49 14.72 22.85
CA SER A 4 6.90 15.37 24.10
C SER A 4 5.83 15.23 25.18
N ASN A 5 6.19 14.87 26.29
CA ASN A 5 5.73 14.78 27.68
C ASN A 5 6.30 13.55 28.37
N ASN A 6 6.60 12.54 27.59
CA ASN A 6 7.45 11.41 27.84
C ASN A 6 8.05 11.11 26.48
N GLU A 7 9.31 11.47 26.26
CA GLU A 7 9.96 11.36 24.97
C GLU A 7 9.96 9.93 24.45
N SER A 8 9.31 9.69 23.32
CA SER A 8 9.38 8.42 22.62
C SER A 8 9.89 8.61 21.20
N TYR A 9 10.73 7.69 20.77
CA TYR A 9 11.32 7.72 19.44
C TYR A 9 11.05 6.40 18.73
N TYR A 10 10.81 6.49 17.44
CA TYR A 10 10.57 5.36 16.59
C TYR A 10 11.30 5.54 15.27
N ALA A 11 12.03 4.51 14.83
CA ALA A 11 12.65 4.46 13.52
C ALA A 11 12.41 3.10 12.86
N SER A 12 11.85 3.10 11.66
CA SER A 12 11.69 1.90 10.82
C SER A 12 12.68 1.96 9.66
N LEU A 13 13.48 0.92 9.52
CA LEU A 13 14.48 0.78 8.46
C LEU A 13 14.13 -0.46 7.63
N ASN A 14 13.99 -0.26 6.33
CA ASN A 14 13.65 -1.32 5.38
C ASN A 14 14.68 -1.37 4.24
N PRO A 15 15.94 -1.76 4.52
CA PRO A 15 16.94 -1.86 3.48
C PRO A 15 16.61 -2.98 2.50
N GLY A 16 16.92 -2.74 1.23
CA GLY A 16 16.70 -3.69 0.15
C GLY A 16 17.78 -3.58 -0.92
N VAL A 17 18.17 -4.72 -1.47
CA VAL A 17 19.13 -4.81 -2.58
C VAL A 17 18.55 -5.68 -3.67
N ASN A 18 18.67 -5.23 -4.93
CA ASN A 18 18.25 -5.97 -6.11
C ASN A 18 19.51 -6.41 -6.87
N ILE A 19 19.75 -7.71 -6.96
CA ILE A 19 20.90 -8.30 -7.65
C ILE A 19 20.40 -9.27 -8.71
N GLY A 20 20.39 -8.86 -9.96
CA GLY A 20 19.79 -9.64 -11.04
C GLY A 20 18.31 -9.94 -10.75
N SER A 21 17.96 -11.23 -10.68
CA SER A 21 16.59 -11.68 -10.34
C SER A 21 16.34 -11.82 -8.84
N TRP A 22 17.34 -11.61 -7.99
CA TRP A 22 17.19 -11.71 -6.55
C TRP A 22 16.84 -10.37 -5.90
N ARG A 23 16.01 -10.43 -4.88
CA ARG A 23 15.58 -9.31 -4.03
C ARG A 23 15.93 -9.65 -2.59
N LEU A 24 16.92 -8.96 -2.03
CA LEU A 24 17.23 -9.06 -0.61
C LEU A 24 16.43 -8.00 0.12
N ARG A 25 15.76 -8.38 1.19
CA ARG A 25 14.91 -7.48 1.98
C ARG A 25 15.15 -7.72 3.46
N ASN A 26 15.18 -6.63 4.19
CA ASN A 26 15.16 -6.66 5.65
C ASN A 26 14.16 -5.61 6.13
N SER A 27 13.51 -5.86 7.25
CA SER A 27 12.68 -4.90 7.95
C SER A 27 13.03 -4.93 9.42
N GLY A 28 13.37 -3.78 9.96
CA GLY A 28 13.69 -3.62 11.37
C GLY A 28 13.06 -2.34 11.93
N ILE A 29 12.72 -2.41 13.20
CA ILE A 29 12.12 -1.32 13.96
C ILE A 29 12.97 -1.07 15.18
N TRP A 30 13.39 0.16 15.36
CA TRP A 30 13.99 0.64 16.59
C TRP A 30 12.99 1.54 17.31
N MET A 31 12.79 1.28 18.59
CA MET A 31 11.91 2.06 19.47
C MET A 31 12.67 2.44 20.73
N LYS A 32 12.42 3.65 21.21
CA LYS A 32 12.82 4.07 22.56
C LYS A 32 11.56 4.51 23.29
N GLY A 33 11.20 3.78 24.33
CA GLY A 33 10.03 4.03 25.16
C GLY A 33 10.23 5.19 26.15
N TYR A 34 9.18 5.50 26.86
CA TYR A 34 9.14 6.54 27.90
C TYR A 34 10.03 6.24 29.10
N ASP A 35 10.33 4.97 29.36
CA ASP A 35 11.24 4.48 30.39
C ASP A 35 12.72 4.69 30.04
N GLY A 36 13.00 5.18 28.82
CA GLY A 36 14.34 5.37 28.30
C GLY A 36 14.98 4.10 27.75
N GLU A 37 14.33 2.95 27.89
CA GLU A 37 14.80 1.71 27.28
C GLU A 37 14.64 1.74 25.77
N SER A 38 15.65 1.25 25.08
CA SER A 38 15.63 1.15 23.61
C SER A 38 15.63 -0.31 23.19
N GLU A 39 14.72 -0.67 22.31
CA GLU A 39 14.60 -1.99 21.72
C GLU A 39 14.75 -1.93 20.22
N TYR A 40 15.52 -2.86 19.65
CA TYR A 40 15.55 -3.10 18.21
C TYR A 40 14.93 -4.45 17.91
N GLN A 41 13.89 -4.44 17.10
CA GLN A 41 13.19 -5.63 16.64
C GLN A 41 13.45 -5.83 15.15
N ASN A 42 14.05 -6.96 14.78
CA ASN A 42 14.11 -7.40 13.39
C ASN A 42 12.85 -8.15 13.03
N SER A 43 12.02 -7.59 12.14
CA SER A 43 10.76 -8.22 11.73
C SER A 43 11.00 -9.38 10.77
N TYR A 44 11.87 -9.20 9.77
CA TYR A 44 12.26 -10.26 8.84
C TYR A 44 13.54 -9.89 8.08
N ILE A 45 14.22 -10.92 7.60
CA ILE A 45 15.31 -10.82 6.63
C ILE A 45 15.23 -12.00 5.66
N TYR A 46 15.12 -11.71 4.38
CA TYR A 46 15.03 -12.75 3.36
C TYR A 46 15.61 -12.32 2.02
N ALA A 47 15.94 -13.33 1.20
CA ALA A 47 16.17 -13.19 -0.23
C ALA A 47 15.02 -13.88 -0.99
N GLU A 48 14.45 -13.21 -1.96
CA GLU A 48 13.39 -13.76 -2.80
C GLU A 48 13.75 -13.69 -4.28
N ARG A 49 13.20 -14.64 -5.05
CA ARG A 49 13.32 -14.70 -6.49
C ARG A 49 12.05 -15.23 -7.11
N ASP A 50 11.59 -14.56 -8.17
CA ASP A 50 10.45 -14.98 -8.95
C ASP A 50 10.84 -16.07 -9.96
N ILE A 51 10.05 -17.16 -10.00
CA ILE A 51 10.17 -18.26 -10.96
C ILE A 51 8.96 -18.21 -11.89
N ARG A 52 9.06 -17.45 -12.97
CA ARG A 52 7.92 -17.15 -13.87
C ARG A 52 7.32 -18.39 -14.50
N SER A 53 8.14 -19.38 -14.90
CA SER A 53 7.68 -20.63 -15.48
C SER A 53 6.73 -21.41 -14.57
N LEU A 54 6.89 -21.28 -13.26
CA LEU A 54 6.05 -21.91 -12.25
C LEU A 54 5.00 -20.96 -11.66
N LYS A 55 4.95 -19.69 -12.10
CA LYS A 55 4.16 -18.61 -11.48
C LYS A 55 4.37 -18.55 -9.97
N SER A 56 5.60 -18.72 -9.52
CA SER A 56 5.94 -18.96 -8.13
C SER A 56 7.09 -18.06 -7.66
N LYS A 57 7.20 -17.95 -6.35
CA LYS A 57 8.26 -17.22 -5.65
C LYS A 57 9.06 -18.19 -4.80
N LEU A 58 10.37 -18.17 -4.94
CA LEU A 58 11.32 -18.83 -4.03
C LEU A 58 11.82 -17.80 -3.02
N LEU A 59 11.69 -18.11 -1.75
CA LEU A 59 12.13 -17.28 -0.63
C LEU A 59 13.10 -18.06 0.25
N LEU A 60 14.19 -17.41 0.62
CA LEU A 60 15.24 -17.93 1.50
C LEU A 60 15.42 -16.96 2.68
N GLY A 61 15.16 -17.39 3.90
CA GLY A 61 15.30 -16.55 5.09
C GLY A 61 14.11 -16.57 6.02
N GLU A 62 13.75 -15.42 6.56
CA GLU A 62 12.69 -15.26 7.56
C GLU A 62 11.42 -14.72 6.90
N SER A 63 10.31 -15.42 7.08
CA SER A 63 9.00 -15.06 6.54
C SER A 63 7.91 -15.85 7.26
N SER A 64 6.70 -15.85 6.71
CA SER A 64 5.57 -16.66 7.20
C SER A 64 5.01 -17.53 6.07
N THR A 65 4.40 -18.68 6.41
CA THR A 65 3.72 -19.55 5.46
C THR A 65 2.41 -18.93 4.98
N GLY A 66 1.86 -19.43 3.89
CA GLY A 66 0.48 -19.13 3.48
C GLY A 66 -0.54 -19.67 4.49
N SER A 67 -1.77 -19.14 4.44
CA SER A 67 -2.83 -19.44 5.42
C SER A 67 -4.15 -19.84 4.78
N GLU A 68 -4.12 -20.22 3.53
CA GLU A 68 -5.36 -20.64 2.86
C GLU A 68 -5.97 -21.89 3.51
N ILE A 69 -5.14 -22.81 3.98
CA ILE A 69 -5.55 -24.10 4.58
C ILE A 69 -5.27 -24.15 6.09
N PHE A 70 -4.04 -23.80 6.51
CA PHE A 70 -3.66 -23.73 7.92
C PHE A 70 -3.42 -22.27 8.32
N ASP A 71 -3.35 -22.00 9.61
CA ASP A 71 -2.89 -20.72 10.11
C ASP A 71 -1.44 -20.48 9.67
N SER A 72 -1.11 -19.22 9.39
CA SER A 72 0.24 -18.83 8.99
C SER A 72 1.23 -19.02 10.14
N VAL A 73 2.40 -19.53 9.81
CA VAL A 73 3.46 -19.85 10.77
C VAL A 73 4.72 -19.06 10.41
N PRO A 74 5.25 -18.23 11.32
CA PRO A 74 6.53 -17.56 11.11
C PRO A 74 7.69 -18.56 11.16
N PHE A 75 8.58 -18.48 10.19
CA PHE A 75 9.69 -19.42 10.02
C PHE A 75 10.99 -18.75 9.58
N LYS A 76 12.07 -19.47 9.73
CA LYS A 76 13.38 -19.18 9.10
C LYS A 76 13.80 -20.41 8.30
N GLY A 77 13.86 -20.27 6.98
CA GLY A 77 14.13 -21.41 6.10
C GLY A 77 13.95 -21.09 4.62
N VAL A 78 13.35 -22.05 3.92
CA VAL A 78 13.10 -22.00 2.47
C VAL A 78 11.61 -22.16 2.22
N ARG A 79 11.05 -21.30 1.37
CA ARG A 79 9.65 -21.38 0.91
C ARG A 79 9.61 -21.28 -0.61
N LEU A 80 8.86 -22.19 -1.24
CA LEU A 80 8.46 -22.10 -2.64
C LEU A 80 6.95 -22.10 -2.69
N SER A 81 6.36 -21.01 -3.16
CA SER A 81 4.90 -20.87 -3.21
C SER A 81 4.45 -20.18 -4.48
N THR A 82 3.23 -20.49 -4.92
CA THR A 82 2.57 -19.79 -6.03
C THR A 82 2.39 -18.31 -5.65
N SER A 83 2.61 -17.42 -6.62
CA SER A 83 2.49 -15.97 -6.42
C SER A 83 1.21 -15.45 -7.07
N ASP A 84 0.28 -14.95 -6.26
CA ASP A 84 -0.96 -14.35 -6.74
C ASP A 84 -0.72 -13.09 -7.59
N ASN A 85 0.42 -12.43 -7.42
CA ASN A 85 0.79 -11.28 -8.26
C ASN A 85 1.06 -11.66 -9.72
N MET A 86 1.38 -12.92 -9.99
CA MET A 86 1.56 -13.47 -11.34
C MET A 86 0.26 -14.00 -11.96
N ILE A 87 -0.86 -13.91 -11.25
CA ILE A 87 -2.19 -14.33 -11.67
C ILE A 87 -3.01 -13.08 -12.04
N PRO A 88 -3.92 -13.14 -13.03
CA PRO A 88 -4.80 -12.02 -13.37
C PRO A 88 -5.58 -11.50 -12.16
N TYR A 89 -5.80 -10.19 -12.09
CA TYR A 89 -6.39 -9.54 -10.91
C TYR A 89 -7.75 -10.10 -10.46
N LEU A 90 -8.58 -10.48 -11.40
CA LEU A 90 -9.91 -11.06 -11.14
C LEU A 90 -9.85 -12.46 -10.51
N GLU A 91 -8.70 -13.07 -10.50
CA GLU A 91 -8.46 -14.42 -9.96
C GLU A 91 -7.69 -14.40 -8.62
N ARG A 92 -7.40 -13.20 -8.07
CA ARG A 92 -6.60 -13.03 -6.84
C ARG A 92 -7.43 -13.14 -5.57
N THR A 93 -6.75 -13.55 -4.49
CA THR A 93 -7.30 -13.53 -3.14
C THR A 93 -7.37 -12.10 -2.57
N PHE A 94 -8.29 -11.87 -1.65
CA PHE A 94 -8.60 -10.58 -1.04
C PHE A 94 -7.64 -10.26 0.14
N VAL A 95 -7.26 -8.97 0.28
CA VAL A 95 -6.54 -8.47 1.47
C VAL A 95 -7.55 -7.71 2.37
N PRO A 96 -7.68 -8.05 3.66
CA PRO A 96 -8.62 -7.38 4.54
C PRO A 96 -8.19 -5.93 4.81
N THR A 97 -9.18 -5.03 4.86
CA THR A 97 -9.00 -3.64 5.28
C THR A 97 -9.19 -3.56 6.79
N VAL A 98 -8.23 -3.02 7.52
CA VAL A 98 -8.39 -2.71 8.94
C VAL A 98 -9.22 -1.44 9.09
N ARG A 99 -10.35 -1.55 9.77
CA ARG A 99 -11.26 -0.43 10.05
C ARG A 99 -11.45 -0.30 11.55
N GLY A 100 -11.52 0.92 12.02
CA GLY A 100 -11.76 1.24 13.41
C GLY A 100 -12.23 2.67 13.59
N VAL A 101 -12.43 3.05 14.84
CA VAL A 101 -12.76 4.42 15.24
C VAL A 101 -11.72 4.86 16.27
N ALA A 102 -11.08 5.98 16.03
CA ALA A 102 -10.23 6.66 16.99
C ALA A 102 -11.02 7.81 17.63
N ASN A 103 -11.03 7.89 18.95
CA ASN A 103 -11.75 8.95 19.67
C ASN A 103 -10.97 10.26 19.67
N SER A 104 -9.65 10.16 19.58
CA SER A 104 -8.73 11.28 19.45
C SER A 104 -7.75 11.01 18.31
N VAL A 105 -6.72 11.82 18.16
CA VAL A 105 -5.57 11.42 17.35
C VAL A 105 -4.93 10.21 18.02
N ALA A 106 -4.82 9.12 17.27
CA ALA A 106 -4.38 7.85 17.82
C ALA A 106 -3.30 7.21 16.97
N GLN A 107 -2.37 6.54 17.63
CA GLN A 107 -1.44 5.65 16.97
C GLN A 107 -2.11 4.30 16.77
N VAL A 108 -2.13 3.81 15.53
CA VAL A 108 -2.65 2.49 15.19
C VAL A 108 -1.49 1.58 14.83
N ASP A 109 -1.27 0.59 15.66
CA ASP A 109 -0.30 -0.48 15.42
C ASP A 109 -1.03 -1.74 14.99
N VAL A 110 -0.67 -2.28 13.84
CA VAL A 110 -1.17 -3.55 13.35
C VAL A 110 -0.09 -4.60 13.53
N ARG A 111 -0.39 -5.64 14.29
CA ARG A 111 0.49 -6.78 14.56
C ARG A 111 -0.03 -8.02 13.88
N GLN A 112 0.89 -8.83 13.42
CA GLN A 112 0.59 -10.14 12.87
C GLN A 112 1.66 -11.13 13.35
N ASN A 113 1.25 -12.26 13.88
CA ASN A 113 2.17 -13.23 14.52
C ASN A 113 3.09 -12.60 15.59
N GLY A 114 2.59 -11.58 16.31
CA GLY A 114 3.34 -10.84 17.32
C GLY A 114 4.19 -9.67 16.79
N TYR A 115 4.48 -9.62 15.49
CA TYR A 115 5.31 -8.57 14.88
C TYR A 115 4.47 -7.39 14.42
N ILE A 116 4.94 -6.16 14.68
CA ILE A 116 4.32 -4.97 14.09
C ILE A 116 4.62 -4.98 12.59
N ILE A 117 3.57 -5.10 11.79
CA ILE A 117 3.65 -5.07 10.32
C ILE A 117 3.31 -3.70 9.75
N TYR A 118 2.57 -2.90 10.50
CA TYR A 118 2.17 -1.56 10.10
C TYR A 118 1.96 -0.69 11.34
N SER A 119 2.39 0.55 11.28
CA SER A 119 2.15 1.56 12.31
C SER A 119 1.89 2.89 11.65
N THR A 120 0.80 3.54 12.02
CA THR A 120 0.43 4.86 11.49
C THR A 120 -0.34 5.65 12.54
N GLU A 121 -0.36 6.96 12.36
CA GLU A 121 -1.20 7.84 13.14
C GLU A 121 -2.48 8.15 12.34
N VAL A 122 -3.60 8.13 13.02
CA VAL A 122 -4.91 8.43 12.45
C VAL A 122 -5.55 9.60 13.19
N PRO A 123 -6.27 10.49 12.49
CA PRO A 123 -7.06 11.54 13.14
C PRO A 123 -8.25 10.94 13.89
N ALA A 124 -8.82 11.72 14.81
CA ALA A 124 -10.07 11.35 15.45
C ALA A 124 -11.17 11.04 14.42
N GLY A 125 -11.88 9.96 14.62
CA GLY A 125 -12.95 9.49 13.77
C GLY A 125 -12.75 8.09 13.20
N PRO A 126 -13.62 7.63 12.32
CA PRO A 126 -13.48 6.34 11.66
C PRO A 126 -12.28 6.36 10.70
N PHE A 127 -11.47 5.32 10.76
CA PHE A 127 -10.34 5.09 9.86
C PHE A 127 -10.47 3.78 9.10
N ALA A 128 -9.82 3.71 7.93
CA ALA A 128 -9.72 2.51 7.11
C ALA A 128 -8.30 2.42 6.54
N LEU A 129 -7.58 1.36 6.91
CA LEU A 129 -6.22 1.08 6.45
C LEU A 129 -6.28 -0.08 5.45
N SER A 130 -6.01 0.21 4.19
CA SER A 130 -6.09 -0.75 3.08
C SER A 130 -4.72 -1.11 2.49
N ASP A 131 -3.69 -0.37 2.86
CA ASP A 131 -2.32 -0.49 2.34
C ASP A 131 -1.37 -1.24 3.31
N ILE A 132 -1.94 -2.02 4.21
CA ILE A 132 -1.18 -2.81 5.17
C ILE A 132 -0.44 -3.91 4.42
N PRO A 133 0.89 -4.02 4.54
CA PRO A 133 1.65 -5.13 4.00
C PRO A 133 1.40 -6.38 4.84
N ALA A 134 0.18 -6.89 4.81
CA ALA A 134 -0.16 -8.10 5.54
C ALA A 134 0.62 -9.26 4.94
N ALA A 135 1.38 -9.96 5.78
CA ALA A 135 1.80 -11.30 5.44
C ALA A 135 0.52 -12.13 5.32
N GLU A 136 0.37 -12.88 4.25
CA GLU A 136 -0.81 -13.67 4.01
C GLU A 136 -1.15 -14.50 5.26
N GLY A 137 -2.34 -14.30 5.80
CA GLY A 137 -3.07 -15.29 6.51
C GLY A 137 -2.96 -15.48 7.99
N SER A 138 -2.62 -14.51 8.74
CA SER A 138 -2.84 -14.52 10.19
C SER A 138 -3.77 -13.38 10.59
N ASP A 139 -4.53 -13.59 11.64
CA ASP A 139 -5.32 -12.52 12.24
C ASP A 139 -4.43 -11.31 12.53
N MET A 140 -4.95 -10.14 12.27
CA MET A 140 -4.28 -8.90 12.58
C MET A 140 -4.75 -8.36 13.93
N GLU A 141 -3.85 -8.29 14.89
CA GLU A 141 -4.11 -7.63 16.17
C GLU A 141 -3.90 -6.14 15.99
N VAL A 142 -4.96 -5.37 16.15
CA VAL A 142 -4.94 -3.92 16.03
C VAL A 142 -4.95 -3.30 17.41
N THR A 143 -3.98 -2.45 17.67
CA THR A 143 -3.90 -1.64 18.89
C THR A 143 -4.05 -0.19 18.50
N VAL A 144 -5.06 0.46 19.00
CA VAL A 144 -5.29 1.91 18.86
C VAL A 144 -4.93 2.55 20.19
N THR A 145 -3.86 3.34 20.20
CA THR A 145 -3.42 4.09 21.37
C THR A 145 -3.81 5.55 21.18
N GLU A 146 -4.76 5.98 21.96
CA GLU A 146 -5.26 7.35 21.94
C GLU A 146 -4.25 8.33 22.55
N ASP A 147 -4.43 9.63 22.30
CA ASP A 147 -3.55 10.68 22.84
C ASP A 147 -3.57 10.79 24.37
N ASN A 148 -4.65 10.36 25.04
CA ASN A 148 -4.77 10.30 26.49
C ASN A 148 -4.14 9.03 27.10
N GLY A 149 -3.54 8.17 26.29
CA GLY A 149 -2.93 6.90 26.71
C GLY A 149 -3.94 5.76 26.83
N SER A 150 -5.23 5.96 26.57
CA SER A 150 -6.20 4.85 26.50
C SER A 150 -5.89 3.96 25.31
N VAL A 151 -6.04 2.66 25.50
CA VAL A 151 -5.69 1.65 24.49
C VAL A 151 -6.91 0.81 24.18
N GLN A 152 -7.32 0.83 22.91
CA GLN A 152 -8.29 -0.11 22.35
C GLN A 152 -7.54 -1.22 21.63
N ARG A 153 -7.97 -2.47 21.81
CA ARG A 153 -7.41 -3.62 21.10
C ARG A 153 -8.53 -4.43 20.49
N PHE A 154 -8.38 -4.76 19.22
CA PHE A 154 -9.30 -5.64 18.52
C PHE A 154 -8.54 -6.48 17.50
N THR A 155 -9.11 -7.61 17.14
CA THR A 155 -8.56 -8.50 16.14
C THR A 155 -9.36 -8.35 14.86
N VAL A 156 -8.67 -8.12 13.75
CA VAL A 156 -9.25 -8.23 12.41
C VAL A 156 -8.92 -9.64 11.93
N PRO A 157 -9.91 -10.56 11.92
CA PRO A 157 -9.65 -11.92 11.51
C PRO A 157 -9.27 -11.92 10.02
N TYR A 158 -8.17 -12.57 9.72
CA TYR A 158 -7.83 -12.92 8.35
C TYR A 158 -8.51 -14.27 8.03
N ASN A 159 -9.80 -14.23 7.86
CA ASN A 159 -10.49 -15.40 7.36
C ASN A 159 -10.27 -15.46 5.85
N ALA A 160 -9.52 -16.47 5.42
CA ALA A 160 -9.39 -16.74 4.00
C ALA A 160 -10.78 -16.98 3.40
N PRO A 161 -11.11 -16.37 2.25
CA PRO A 161 -12.38 -16.61 1.59
C PRO A 161 -12.52 -18.08 1.20
N ALA A 162 -13.73 -18.53 0.80
CA ALA A 162 -13.94 -19.87 0.29
C ALA A 162 -12.92 -20.22 -0.79
N ILE A 163 -12.27 -21.37 -0.65
CA ILE A 163 -11.25 -21.84 -1.60
C ILE A 163 -11.95 -22.33 -2.85
N SER A 164 -11.88 -21.55 -3.90
CA SER A 164 -12.35 -21.92 -5.25
C SER A 164 -11.44 -21.25 -6.26
N ILE A 165 -10.80 -22.07 -7.09
CA ILE A 165 -9.88 -21.60 -8.13
C ILE A 165 -10.34 -22.11 -9.50
N LYS A 166 -9.93 -21.41 -10.54
CA LYS A 166 -10.29 -21.73 -11.93
C LYS A 166 -9.83 -23.13 -12.35
N SER A 167 -10.61 -23.76 -13.22
CA SER A 167 -10.27 -25.06 -13.85
C SER A 167 -8.84 -25.11 -14.39
N GLY A 168 -8.10 -26.18 -14.05
CA GLY A 168 -6.70 -26.37 -14.44
C GLY A 168 -5.67 -25.50 -13.68
N SER A 169 -6.11 -24.62 -12.79
CA SER A 169 -5.20 -23.83 -11.96
C SER A 169 -4.65 -24.65 -10.80
N LEU A 170 -3.38 -24.39 -10.47
CA LEU A 170 -2.67 -25.05 -9.38
C LEU A 170 -2.07 -23.98 -8.46
N LYS A 171 -2.37 -24.06 -7.16
CA LYS A 171 -1.66 -23.30 -6.12
C LYS A 171 -0.98 -24.26 -5.16
N TYR A 172 0.20 -23.89 -4.69
CA TYR A 172 0.93 -24.67 -3.70
C TYR A 172 1.82 -23.79 -2.82
N ASP A 173 2.11 -24.27 -1.62
CA ASP A 173 3.09 -23.71 -0.70
C ASP A 173 3.89 -24.85 -0.08
N VAL A 174 5.20 -24.80 -0.29
CA VAL A 174 6.15 -25.77 0.26
C VAL A 174 7.18 -25.00 1.08
N THR A 175 7.18 -25.23 2.39
CA THR A 175 8.08 -24.54 3.31
C THR A 175 8.80 -25.54 4.20
N PHE A 176 10.12 -25.36 4.33
CA PHE A 176 10.98 -26.08 5.25
C PHE A 176 11.84 -25.10 6.04
N GLY A 177 11.95 -25.30 7.34
CA GLY A 177 12.77 -24.41 8.16
C GLY A 177 12.63 -24.67 9.65
N LYS A 178 12.92 -23.63 10.41
CA LYS A 178 12.75 -23.60 11.87
C LYS A 178 11.64 -22.63 12.22
N TYR A 179 10.82 -23.00 13.17
CA TYR A 179 9.83 -22.09 13.75
C TYR A 179 10.55 -20.88 14.35
N ARG A 180 10.01 -19.69 14.08
CA ARG A 180 10.54 -18.40 14.56
C ARG A 180 9.55 -17.78 15.54
N PRO A 181 9.63 -18.11 16.84
CA PRO A 181 8.74 -17.52 17.83
C PRO A 181 9.04 -16.03 18.02
N TYR A 182 8.00 -15.26 18.29
CA TYR A 182 8.15 -13.87 18.71
C TYR A 182 8.74 -13.78 20.13
N TYR A 183 8.28 -14.65 21.05
CA TYR A 183 8.77 -14.69 22.43
C TYR A 183 9.94 -15.65 22.59
N ASN A 184 11.00 -15.23 23.28
CA ASN A 184 12.20 -16.04 23.50
C ASN A 184 11.97 -17.33 24.29
N VAL A 185 10.83 -17.48 24.98
CA VAL A 185 10.46 -18.62 25.82
C VAL A 185 9.64 -19.68 25.09
N SER A 186 9.26 -19.43 23.84
CA SER A 186 8.54 -20.40 23.01
C SER A 186 9.45 -21.56 22.59
N ARG A 187 8.83 -22.72 22.33
CA ARG A 187 9.56 -23.90 21.84
C ARG A 187 10.18 -23.60 20.47
N LYS A 188 11.40 -24.09 20.27
CA LYS A 188 12.10 -24.02 18.98
C LYS A 188 12.10 -25.41 18.35
N GLY A 189 11.77 -25.51 17.08
CA GLY A 189 11.76 -26.80 16.39
C GLY A 189 11.88 -26.66 14.89
N ASN A 190 12.27 -27.76 14.24
CA ASN A 190 12.20 -27.86 12.79
C ASN A 190 10.73 -27.95 12.38
N PHE A 191 10.44 -27.45 11.20
CA PHE A 191 9.09 -27.27 10.72
C PHE A 191 9.03 -27.54 9.21
N SER A 192 7.98 -28.25 8.80
CA SER A 192 7.63 -28.52 7.41
C SER A 192 6.18 -28.16 7.18
N HIS A 193 5.91 -27.49 6.09
CA HIS A 193 4.57 -27.13 5.66
C HIS A 193 4.43 -27.42 4.16
N PHE A 194 3.35 -28.09 3.81
CA PHE A 194 2.99 -28.39 2.43
C PHE A 194 1.48 -28.18 2.25
N THR A 195 1.09 -27.42 1.26
CA THR A 195 -0.30 -27.27 0.83
C THR A 195 -0.40 -27.30 -0.69
N ILE A 196 -1.49 -27.85 -1.19
CA ILE A 196 -1.81 -27.89 -2.60
C ILE A 196 -3.31 -27.67 -2.80
N ILE A 197 -3.65 -26.86 -3.79
CA ILE A 197 -5.03 -26.53 -4.20
C ILE A 197 -5.09 -26.69 -5.71
N TYR A 198 -6.05 -27.47 -6.20
CA TYR A 198 -6.22 -27.74 -7.62
C TYR A 198 -7.67 -27.60 -8.06
N GLY A 199 -7.90 -26.83 -9.13
CA GLY A 199 -9.20 -26.70 -9.79
C GLY A 199 -9.43 -27.83 -10.79
N PHE A 200 -10.25 -28.81 -10.43
CA PHE A 200 -10.56 -29.92 -11.32
C PHE A 200 -11.43 -29.51 -12.52
N ASN A 201 -12.39 -28.65 -12.26
CA ASN A 201 -13.26 -28.02 -13.24
C ASN A 201 -13.79 -26.68 -12.66
N ASP A 202 -14.65 -25.98 -13.38
CA ASP A 202 -15.17 -24.67 -12.95
C ASP A 202 -16.10 -24.77 -11.72
N LEU A 203 -16.62 -25.96 -11.41
CA LEU A 203 -17.45 -26.22 -10.23
C LEU A 203 -16.63 -26.69 -9.03
N LEU A 204 -15.64 -27.57 -9.24
CA LEU A 204 -14.97 -28.31 -8.15
C LEU A 204 -13.49 -27.96 -8.04
N THR A 205 -13.09 -27.54 -6.85
CA THR A 205 -11.72 -27.39 -6.40
C THR A 205 -11.44 -28.36 -5.26
N GLY A 206 -10.32 -29.10 -5.31
CA GLY A 206 -9.86 -29.93 -4.20
C GLY A 206 -8.60 -29.35 -3.60
N TYR A 207 -8.42 -29.54 -2.29
CA TYR A 207 -7.22 -29.09 -1.60
C TYR A 207 -6.86 -29.98 -0.41
N THR A 208 -5.57 -30.01 -0.12
CA THR A 208 -5.04 -30.74 1.02
C THR A 208 -3.76 -30.08 1.52
N GLY A 209 -3.35 -30.42 2.75
CA GLY A 209 -2.11 -29.92 3.31
C GLY A 209 -1.63 -30.71 4.50
N VAL A 210 -0.36 -30.50 4.85
CA VAL A 210 0.31 -31.11 5.99
C VAL A 210 1.22 -30.06 6.64
N GLN A 211 1.17 -30.01 7.97
CA GLN A 211 2.17 -29.32 8.80
C GLN A 211 2.79 -30.33 9.76
N ALA A 212 4.10 -30.35 9.87
CA ALA A 212 4.81 -31.28 10.72
C ALA A 212 6.01 -30.64 11.40
N SER A 213 6.25 -31.07 12.65
CA SER A 213 7.44 -30.79 13.46
C SER A 213 7.81 -32.06 14.21
N ASN A 214 8.86 -32.04 15.03
CA ASN A 214 9.33 -33.25 15.76
C ASN A 214 8.22 -33.90 16.57
N ASN A 215 7.38 -33.13 17.26
CA ASN A 215 6.31 -33.60 18.14
C ASN A 215 4.94 -33.01 17.78
N TYR A 216 4.76 -32.53 16.56
CA TYR A 216 3.48 -32.02 16.10
C TYR A 216 3.22 -32.49 14.67
N PHE A 217 1.99 -32.86 14.42
CA PHE A 217 1.49 -33.21 13.09
C PHE A 217 0.09 -32.63 12.89
N SER A 218 -0.16 -32.07 11.73
CA SER A 218 -1.51 -31.68 11.32
C SER A 218 -1.70 -31.99 9.82
N GLY A 219 -2.86 -32.54 9.50
CA GLY A 219 -3.28 -32.83 8.14
C GLY A 219 -4.66 -32.23 7.85
N ALA A 220 -4.85 -31.71 6.66
CA ALA A 220 -6.11 -31.13 6.20
C ALA A 220 -6.51 -31.67 4.85
N ILE A 221 -7.82 -31.80 4.62
CA ILE A 221 -8.42 -32.11 3.33
C ILE A 221 -9.71 -31.31 3.18
N GLY A 222 -9.96 -30.79 1.97
CA GLY A 222 -11.15 -30.01 1.72
C GLY A 222 -11.52 -29.92 0.23
N PHE A 223 -12.75 -29.44 0.03
CA PHE A 223 -13.34 -29.25 -1.28
C PHE A 223 -14.00 -27.87 -1.36
N GLY A 224 -13.86 -27.23 -2.50
CA GLY A 224 -14.50 -25.98 -2.84
C GLY A 224 -15.44 -26.16 -4.02
N PHE A 225 -16.59 -25.54 -3.92
CA PHE A 225 -17.64 -25.59 -4.95
C PHE A 225 -17.95 -24.17 -5.40
N ASN A 226 -17.89 -23.92 -6.69
CA ASN A 226 -18.26 -22.65 -7.30
C ASN A 226 -19.60 -22.78 -8.00
N PHE A 227 -20.60 -22.12 -7.46
CA PHE A 227 -21.97 -22.11 -8.00
C PHE A 227 -22.24 -20.88 -8.88
N ASN A 228 -21.19 -20.27 -9.45
CA ASN A 228 -21.26 -19.06 -10.28
C ASN A 228 -21.94 -17.90 -9.56
N GLU A 229 -23.15 -17.52 -9.97
CA GLU A 229 -23.91 -16.39 -9.40
C GLU A 229 -24.27 -16.59 -7.92
N LEU A 230 -24.39 -17.82 -7.45
CA LEU A 230 -24.65 -18.14 -6.06
C LEU A 230 -23.39 -18.13 -5.19
N GLY A 231 -22.23 -17.88 -5.80
CA GLY A 231 -20.95 -17.79 -5.10
C GLY A 231 -20.23 -19.10 -4.90
N ALA A 232 -19.22 -19.07 -4.05
CA ALA A 232 -18.39 -20.24 -3.75
C ALA A 232 -18.52 -20.65 -2.28
N VAL A 233 -18.55 -21.94 -2.05
CA VAL A 233 -18.55 -22.59 -0.73
C VAL A 233 -17.33 -23.49 -0.62
N SER A 234 -16.62 -23.50 0.49
CA SER A 234 -15.61 -24.51 0.77
C SER A 234 -15.84 -25.16 2.12
N LEU A 235 -15.57 -26.48 2.17
CA LEU A 235 -15.66 -27.31 3.37
C LEU A 235 -14.35 -28.04 3.54
N ASP A 236 -13.77 -27.99 4.72
CA ASP A 236 -12.56 -28.74 5.06
C ASP A 236 -12.57 -29.30 6.47
N GLY A 237 -11.85 -30.40 6.63
CA GLY A 237 -11.55 -31.04 7.91
C GLY A 237 -10.04 -30.99 8.18
N ILE A 238 -9.67 -30.67 9.40
CA ILE A 238 -8.30 -30.61 9.87
C ILE A 238 -8.16 -31.53 11.07
N TYR A 239 -7.14 -32.37 11.07
CA TYR A 239 -6.73 -33.19 12.19
C TYR A 239 -5.39 -32.70 12.71
N SER A 240 -5.21 -32.64 14.04
CA SER A 240 -3.92 -32.32 14.65
C SER A 240 -3.58 -33.29 15.78
N LYS A 241 -2.30 -33.62 15.92
CA LYS A 241 -1.72 -34.36 17.01
C LYS A 241 -0.60 -33.55 17.64
N ASP A 242 -0.73 -33.24 18.92
CA ASP A 242 0.19 -32.43 19.71
C ASP A 242 0.94 -33.30 20.76
N GLY A 243 2.08 -33.84 20.36
CA GLY A 243 2.96 -34.64 21.23
C GLY A 243 3.73 -33.81 22.26
N TYR A 244 3.67 -32.48 22.17
CA TYR A 244 4.22 -31.63 23.26
C TYR A 244 3.30 -31.56 24.46
N ASN A 245 2.02 -31.92 24.30
CA ASN A 245 0.98 -31.87 25.32
C ASN A 245 0.29 -33.22 25.48
N ASN A 246 0.96 -34.19 26.12
CA ASN A 246 0.44 -35.52 26.47
C ASN A 246 -0.15 -36.31 25.28
N ASP A 247 0.38 -36.12 24.06
CA ASP A 247 -0.14 -36.75 22.84
C ASP A 247 -1.63 -36.44 22.58
N GLU A 248 -2.10 -35.24 22.95
CA GLU A 248 -3.47 -34.81 22.67
C GLU A 248 -3.71 -34.76 21.17
N ASP A 249 -4.82 -35.33 20.70
CA ASP A 249 -5.28 -35.26 19.34
C ASP A 249 -6.66 -34.61 19.24
N GLY A 250 -6.88 -33.90 18.14
CA GLY A 250 -8.11 -33.18 17.93
C GLY A 250 -8.39 -32.91 16.47
N SER A 251 -9.60 -32.44 16.21
CA SER A 251 -10.04 -32.12 14.87
C SER A 251 -10.80 -30.81 14.81
N ALA A 252 -10.77 -30.17 13.66
CA ALA A 252 -11.57 -29.00 13.35
C ALA A 252 -12.28 -29.20 12.00
N VAL A 253 -13.48 -28.64 11.88
CA VAL A 253 -14.24 -28.59 10.63
C VAL A 253 -14.52 -27.12 10.32
N ARG A 254 -14.32 -26.72 9.08
CA ARG A 254 -14.48 -25.35 8.65
C ARG A 254 -15.32 -25.26 7.40
N VAL A 255 -16.28 -24.33 7.42
CA VAL A 255 -17.13 -23.97 6.25
C VAL A 255 -16.88 -22.51 5.94
N ARG A 256 -16.65 -22.17 4.69
CA ARG A 256 -16.46 -20.80 4.23
C ARG A 256 -17.34 -20.54 3.00
N TYR A 257 -17.89 -19.35 2.93
CA TYR A 257 -18.71 -18.86 1.82
C TYR A 257 -18.19 -17.50 1.34
N LYS A 258 -18.24 -17.30 0.04
CA LYS A 258 -17.87 -16.05 -0.63
C LYS A 258 -18.82 -15.82 -1.79
N ASN A 259 -19.36 -14.63 -1.92
CA ASN A 259 -20.17 -14.24 -3.08
C ASN A 259 -20.18 -12.74 -3.34
N LEU A 260 -20.39 -12.39 -4.61
CA LEU A 260 -20.75 -11.08 -5.08
C LEU A 260 -22.06 -11.23 -5.85
N LEU A 261 -23.18 -10.85 -5.23
CA LEU A 261 -24.50 -10.80 -5.87
C LEU A 261 -24.59 -9.52 -6.70
N SER A 262 -24.26 -9.62 -7.99
CA SER A 262 -24.22 -8.47 -8.91
C SER A 262 -25.57 -7.77 -9.11
N GLU A 263 -26.66 -8.52 -9.08
CA GLU A 263 -28.02 -7.97 -9.24
C GLU A 263 -28.42 -7.00 -8.12
N THR A 264 -28.01 -7.30 -6.88
CA THR A 264 -28.32 -6.49 -5.70
C THR A 264 -27.14 -5.63 -5.23
N ASN A 265 -25.97 -5.74 -5.87
CA ASN A 265 -24.71 -5.13 -5.42
C ASN A 265 -24.36 -5.49 -3.96
N THR A 266 -24.65 -6.74 -3.56
CA THR A 266 -24.33 -7.27 -2.24
C THR A 266 -23.09 -8.13 -2.32
N THR A 267 -22.10 -7.83 -1.49
CA THR A 267 -20.87 -8.63 -1.37
C THR A 267 -20.84 -9.29 -0.01
N PHE A 268 -20.77 -10.61 0.00
CA PHE A 268 -20.33 -11.38 1.16
C PHE A 268 -18.81 -11.49 1.09
N ASP A 269 -18.10 -10.57 1.75
CA ASP A 269 -16.65 -10.56 1.74
C ASP A 269 -16.10 -11.82 2.40
N ILE A 270 -16.70 -12.19 3.55
CA ILE A 270 -16.35 -13.38 4.32
C ILE A 270 -17.58 -13.88 5.06
N ALA A 271 -17.84 -15.19 4.96
CA ALA A 271 -18.69 -15.91 5.88
C ALA A 271 -17.96 -17.21 6.22
N SER A 272 -17.50 -17.33 7.45
CA SER A 272 -16.69 -18.46 7.92
C SER A 272 -17.25 -19.00 9.22
N TYR A 273 -17.28 -20.31 9.33
CA TYR A 273 -17.59 -21.04 10.54
C TYR A 273 -16.57 -22.13 10.74
N GLN A 274 -15.99 -22.18 11.92
CA GLN A 274 -15.06 -23.23 12.31
C GLN A 274 -15.52 -23.83 13.64
N TYR A 275 -15.59 -25.15 13.71
CA TYR A 275 -15.72 -25.92 14.93
C TYR A 275 -14.43 -26.64 15.23
N ALA A 276 -13.96 -26.59 16.47
CA ALA A 276 -12.79 -27.30 16.93
C ALA A 276 -13.12 -28.16 18.16
N SER A 277 -12.67 -29.40 18.17
CA SER A 277 -12.75 -30.27 19.32
C SER A 277 -11.87 -29.73 20.47
N LYS A 278 -12.13 -30.16 21.70
CA LYS A 278 -11.45 -29.66 22.92
C LYS A 278 -9.92 -29.76 22.84
N ASN A 279 -9.42 -30.84 22.23
CA ASN A 279 -7.98 -31.14 22.16
C ASN A 279 -7.34 -30.67 20.84
N TYR A 280 -8.09 -30.03 19.95
CA TYR A 280 -7.52 -29.47 18.74
C TYR A 280 -6.53 -28.36 19.11
N SER A 281 -5.35 -28.41 18.49
CA SER A 281 -4.30 -27.39 18.62
C SER A 281 -3.79 -27.00 17.24
N THR A 282 -3.65 -25.72 16.99
CA THR A 282 -2.89 -25.22 15.84
C THR A 282 -1.39 -25.41 16.07
N PHE A 283 -0.58 -25.26 15.03
CA PHE A 283 0.87 -25.33 15.18
C PHE A 283 1.39 -24.25 16.16
N ALA A 284 0.87 -23.04 16.08
CA ALA A 284 1.24 -21.96 17.00
C ALA A 284 0.86 -22.30 18.44
N ASP A 285 -0.33 -22.84 18.68
CA ASP A 285 -0.76 -23.27 20.03
C ASP A 285 0.19 -24.32 20.61
N ALA A 286 0.59 -25.30 19.81
CA ALA A 286 1.51 -26.35 20.25
C ALA A 286 2.91 -25.82 20.61
N MET A 287 3.39 -24.81 19.86
CA MET A 287 4.73 -24.25 20.07
C MET A 287 4.79 -23.18 21.16
N GLU A 288 3.70 -22.46 21.43
CA GLU A 288 3.67 -21.34 22.39
C GLU A 288 3.17 -21.72 23.79
N LYS A 289 2.69 -22.91 23.99
CA LYS A 289 2.02 -23.35 25.22
C LYS A 289 2.86 -23.21 26.50
N SER A 290 4.18 -23.17 26.42
CA SER A 290 5.05 -23.01 27.59
C SER A 290 4.92 -21.65 28.31
N MET A 291 4.41 -20.62 27.61
CA MET A 291 4.19 -19.28 28.16
C MET A 291 2.78 -19.04 28.71
N ARG A 292 1.80 -19.83 28.25
CA ARG A 292 0.37 -19.61 28.51
C ARG A 292 -0.21 -20.34 29.71
N HIS A 293 0.58 -20.77 30.68
CA HIS A 293 0.05 -21.44 31.89
C HIS A 293 -1.07 -20.67 32.61
N SER A 294 -1.25 -19.38 32.31
CA SER A 294 -2.36 -18.57 32.86
C SER A 294 -3.55 -18.38 31.91
N TYR A 295 -3.41 -18.63 30.59
CA TYR A 295 -4.45 -18.24 29.60
C TYR A 295 -4.55 -19.23 28.42
N ASP A 296 -4.56 -20.54 28.66
CA ASP A 296 -4.77 -21.55 27.61
C ASP A 296 -6.24 -21.58 27.16
N TRP A 297 -6.64 -20.60 26.36
CA TRP A 297 -8.01 -20.49 25.86
C TRP A 297 -8.20 -21.35 24.61
N LYS A 298 -8.96 -22.43 24.74
CA LYS A 298 -9.26 -23.35 23.65
C LYS A 298 -10.53 -22.93 22.92
N LYS A 299 -10.40 -22.46 21.68
CA LYS A 299 -11.53 -22.11 20.82
C LYS A 299 -12.39 -23.35 20.57
N LYS A 300 -13.70 -23.17 20.62
CA LYS A 300 -14.71 -24.18 20.30
C LYS A 300 -15.37 -23.88 18.97
N ASN A 301 -15.97 -22.70 18.83
CA ASN A 301 -16.49 -22.22 17.55
C ASN A 301 -15.92 -20.84 17.26
N ASP A 302 -15.65 -20.59 16.00
CA ASP A 302 -15.28 -19.29 15.50
C ASP A 302 -16.16 -18.97 14.28
N THR A 303 -16.97 -17.92 14.39
CA THR A 303 -17.91 -17.50 13.35
C THR A 303 -17.62 -16.07 12.97
N SER A 304 -17.44 -15.82 11.70
CA SER A 304 -17.19 -14.49 11.15
C SER A 304 -18.05 -14.27 9.91
N ILE A 305 -18.79 -13.16 9.89
CA ILE A 305 -19.64 -12.75 8.77
C ILE A 305 -19.35 -11.29 8.47
N ARG A 306 -19.08 -11.00 7.21
CA ARG A 306 -18.98 -9.64 6.72
C ARG A 306 -19.80 -9.47 5.45
N ILE A 307 -20.70 -8.49 5.47
CA ILE A 307 -21.59 -8.17 4.37
C ILE A 307 -21.39 -6.71 4.01
N ARG A 308 -21.20 -6.45 2.72
CA ARG A 308 -21.19 -5.11 2.15
C ARG A 308 -22.34 -4.99 1.17
N GLN A 309 -23.22 -4.02 1.38
CA GLN A 309 -24.34 -3.72 0.52
C GLN A 309 -24.18 -2.32 -0.07
N SER A 310 -24.11 -2.24 -1.40
CA SER A 310 -24.20 -0.96 -2.10
C SER A 310 -25.62 -0.71 -2.55
N PHE A 311 -26.15 0.44 -2.15
CA PHE A 311 -27.49 0.93 -2.55
C PHE A 311 -27.39 1.97 -3.69
N SER A 312 -26.37 1.85 -4.54
CA SER A 312 -26.10 2.83 -5.61
C SER A 312 -25.99 4.25 -5.06
N ASP A 313 -26.90 5.14 -5.44
CA ASP A 313 -26.90 6.56 -5.03
C ASP A 313 -27.27 6.77 -3.55
N TYR A 314 -27.87 5.77 -2.90
CA TYR A 314 -28.30 5.89 -1.50
C TYR A 314 -27.22 5.51 -0.49
N GLY A 315 -26.09 4.99 -0.94
CA GLY A 315 -24.93 4.76 -0.08
C GLY A 315 -24.46 3.32 0.04
N LEU A 316 -23.57 3.11 0.99
CA LEU A 316 -22.89 1.85 1.28
C LEU A 316 -23.14 1.44 2.73
N LEU A 317 -23.53 0.20 2.93
CA LEU A 317 -23.66 -0.45 4.23
C LEU A 317 -22.58 -1.53 4.36
N ASP A 318 -21.84 -1.52 5.47
CA ASP A 318 -20.86 -2.53 5.86
C ASP A 318 -21.26 -3.11 7.23
N LEU A 319 -21.50 -4.41 7.28
CA LEU A 319 -21.84 -5.17 8.48
C LEU A 319 -20.76 -6.17 8.78
N SER A 320 -20.31 -6.25 10.03
CA SER A 320 -19.37 -7.26 10.50
C SER A 320 -19.87 -7.89 11.80
N LEU A 321 -19.89 -9.21 11.84
CA LEU A 321 -20.27 -10.00 13.00
C LEU A 321 -19.19 -11.06 13.23
N ASN A 322 -18.64 -11.09 14.45
CA ASN A 322 -17.68 -12.12 14.86
C ASN A 322 -18.15 -12.69 16.20
N LYS A 323 -18.13 -14.00 16.31
CA LYS A 323 -18.42 -14.72 17.57
C LYS A 323 -17.45 -15.86 17.74
N THR A 324 -16.68 -15.82 18.83
CA THR A 324 -15.77 -16.88 19.24
C THR A 324 -16.24 -17.48 20.54
N THR A 325 -16.53 -18.76 20.55
CA THR A 325 -16.85 -19.52 21.78
C THR A 325 -15.65 -20.36 22.20
N TYR A 326 -15.52 -20.59 23.47
CA TYR A 326 -14.37 -21.31 24.04
C TYR A 326 -14.83 -22.51 24.87
N TRP A 327 -13.94 -23.48 25.04
CA TRP A 327 -14.18 -24.62 25.92
C TRP A 327 -13.98 -24.28 27.40
N ASN A 328 -13.15 -23.30 27.72
CA ASN A 328 -12.64 -23.02 29.05
C ASN A 328 -12.64 -21.51 29.42
N LYS A 329 -13.37 -20.70 28.70
CA LYS A 329 -13.49 -19.25 28.90
C LYS A 329 -14.88 -18.79 28.47
N LYS A 330 -15.29 -17.58 28.87
CA LYS A 330 -16.49 -16.91 28.34
C LYS A 330 -16.35 -16.63 26.85
N ASP A 331 -17.46 -16.68 26.17
CA ASP A 331 -17.57 -16.36 24.75
C ASP A 331 -17.24 -14.88 24.51
N GLU A 332 -16.71 -14.59 23.34
CA GLU A 332 -16.46 -13.23 22.86
C GLU A 332 -17.27 -12.99 21.59
N SER A 333 -17.90 -11.84 21.51
CA SER A 333 -18.66 -11.43 20.32
C SER A 333 -18.39 -9.98 19.99
N TYR A 334 -18.35 -9.69 18.71
CA TYR A 334 -18.18 -8.35 18.17
C TYR A 334 -19.18 -8.14 17.05
N ALA A 335 -19.87 -6.99 17.08
CA ALA A 335 -20.72 -6.53 16.01
C ALA A 335 -20.34 -5.12 15.60
N ALA A 336 -20.28 -4.87 14.31
CA ALA A 336 -20.08 -3.54 13.75
C ALA A 336 -21.04 -3.28 12.59
N PHE A 337 -21.51 -2.07 12.54
CA PHE A 337 -22.38 -1.52 11.52
C PHE A 337 -21.80 -0.19 11.07
N ASN A 338 -21.61 0.02 9.77
CA ASN A 338 -21.23 1.28 9.19
C ASN A 338 -22.10 1.57 7.97
N TYR A 339 -22.73 2.72 7.97
CA TYR A 339 -23.46 3.21 6.81
C TYR A 339 -22.89 4.56 6.38
N SER A 340 -22.63 4.72 5.08
CA SER A 340 -22.15 5.97 4.50
C SER A 340 -22.92 6.31 3.24
N THR A 341 -23.30 7.58 3.09
CA THR A 341 -24.04 8.08 1.93
C THR A 341 -23.62 9.50 1.56
N LEU A 342 -23.97 9.92 0.36
CA LEU A 342 -23.80 11.29 -0.12
C LEU A 342 -25.17 11.98 -0.15
N LEU A 343 -25.35 12.95 0.74
CA LEU A 343 -26.50 13.85 0.74
C LEU A 343 -26.23 15.00 -0.26
N LEU A 344 -27.25 15.41 -1.01
CA LEU A 344 -27.15 16.51 -1.97
C LEU A 344 -25.94 16.39 -2.94
N ARG A 345 -25.54 15.16 -3.27
CA ARG A 345 -24.44 14.74 -4.15
C ARG A 345 -23.00 15.04 -3.67
N ASN A 346 -22.82 15.83 -2.62
CA ASN A 346 -21.48 16.24 -2.18
C ASN A 346 -21.29 16.33 -0.66
N ILE A 347 -22.35 16.18 0.12
CA ILE A 347 -22.27 16.15 1.58
C ILE A 347 -22.19 14.69 2.02
N SER A 348 -21.08 14.26 2.59
CA SER A 348 -20.97 12.90 3.10
C SER A 348 -21.58 12.79 4.50
N PHE A 349 -22.39 11.78 4.71
CA PHE A 349 -22.94 11.40 5.99
C PHE A 349 -22.53 9.97 6.32
N THR A 350 -22.04 9.76 7.54
CA THR A 350 -21.60 8.42 7.99
C THR A 350 -22.14 8.17 9.39
N VAL A 351 -22.69 6.99 9.60
CA VAL A 351 -23.09 6.47 10.91
C VAL A 351 -22.38 5.16 11.15
N GLY A 352 -21.81 4.99 12.32
CA GLY A 352 -21.14 3.78 12.74
C GLY A 352 -21.60 3.36 14.14
N TRP A 353 -21.67 2.06 14.35
CA TRP A 353 -21.90 1.47 15.64
C TRP A 353 -21.06 0.21 15.78
N ASN A 354 -20.33 0.10 16.90
CA ASN A 354 -19.49 -1.04 17.22
C ASN A 354 -19.81 -1.49 18.65
N LYS A 355 -19.95 -2.79 18.85
CA LYS A 355 -20.18 -3.37 20.16
C LYS A 355 -19.34 -4.60 20.38
N TYR A 356 -18.67 -4.63 21.53
CA TYR A 356 -18.01 -5.81 22.07
C TYR A 356 -18.89 -6.39 23.18
N PHE A 357 -19.19 -7.67 23.08
CA PHE A 357 -19.94 -8.42 24.07
C PHE A 357 -19.01 -9.35 24.82
N ASP A 358 -19.06 -9.32 26.15
CA ASP A 358 -18.38 -10.28 27.05
C ASP A 358 -16.87 -10.45 26.83
N SER A 359 -16.16 -9.38 26.50
CA SER A 359 -14.70 -9.41 26.42
C SER A 359 -14.05 -9.47 27.81
N TYR A 360 -13.01 -10.32 27.97
CA TYR A 360 -12.24 -10.41 29.22
C TYR A 360 -11.50 -9.11 29.57
N TYR A 361 -11.24 -8.27 28.57
CA TYR A 361 -10.44 -7.03 28.71
C TYR A 361 -11.27 -5.75 28.76
N SER A 362 -12.55 -5.81 28.49
CA SER A 362 -13.42 -4.63 28.52
C SER A 362 -14.79 -4.97 29.06
N ASP A 363 -15.32 -4.16 29.97
CA ASP A 363 -16.75 -4.05 30.17
C ASP A 363 -17.40 -3.67 28.84
N GLN A 364 -18.63 -4.15 28.59
CA GLN A 364 -19.37 -3.97 27.35
C GLN A 364 -19.18 -2.57 26.76
N GLU A 365 -18.41 -2.46 25.67
CA GLU A 365 -18.19 -1.17 25.01
C GLU A 365 -19.12 -1.03 23.82
N ASP A 366 -20.10 -0.14 23.95
CA ASP A 366 -20.91 0.36 22.85
C ASP A 366 -20.31 1.69 22.37
N VAL A 367 -19.87 1.73 21.13
CA VAL A 367 -19.40 2.97 20.50
C VAL A 367 -20.33 3.31 19.35
N PHE A 368 -21.06 4.39 19.49
CA PHE A 368 -21.86 4.98 18.41
C PHE A 368 -21.14 6.22 17.87
N SER A 369 -21.09 6.35 16.56
CA SER A 369 -20.53 7.52 15.90
C SER A 369 -21.42 8.00 14.77
N ALA A 370 -21.57 9.31 14.63
CA ALA A 370 -22.21 9.93 13.48
C ALA A 370 -21.38 11.12 13.00
N SER A 371 -21.24 11.28 11.71
CA SER A 371 -20.54 12.43 11.14
C SER A 371 -21.17 12.93 9.85
N ILE A 372 -21.07 14.24 9.67
CA ILE A 372 -21.44 14.93 8.44
C ILE A 372 -20.23 15.73 7.95
N SER A 373 -19.90 15.65 6.66
CA SER A 373 -18.79 16.37 6.07
C SER A 373 -19.25 17.16 4.83
N VAL A 374 -18.97 18.45 4.84
CA VAL A 374 -19.38 19.41 3.80
C VAL A 374 -18.14 19.92 3.09
N PRO A 375 -17.98 19.67 1.77
CA PRO A 375 -16.88 20.23 1.01
C PRO A 375 -17.11 21.72 0.72
N PHE A 376 -16.13 22.55 1.07
CA PHE A 376 -16.20 24.01 0.83
C PHE A 376 -14.96 24.57 0.09
N GLY A 377 -14.08 23.74 -0.40
CA GLY A 377 -12.83 24.14 -1.07
C GLY A 377 -13.04 25.08 -2.27
N LYS A 378 -14.16 24.92 -2.99
CA LYS A 378 -14.53 25.82 -4.08
C LYS A 378 -14.88 27.25 -3.61
N MET A 379 -15.33 27.40 -2.36
CA MET A 379 -15.70 28.72 -1.80
C MET A 379 -14.50 29.57 -1.44
N ILE A 380 -13.35 28.95 -1.18
CA ILE A 380 -12.12 29.64 -0.75
C ILE A 380 -11.00 29.61 -1.79
N ASN A 381 -11.29 29.24 -3.04
CA ASN A 381 -10.33 29.14 -4.15
C ASN A 381 -9.06 28.33 -3.81
N SER A 382 -9.12 27.46 -2.85
CA SER A 382 -8.00 26.60 -2.48
C SER A 382 -8.44 25.15 -2.55
N GLY A 383 -7.71 24.31 -3.24
CA GLY A 383 -7.77 22.85 -3.25
C GLY A 383 -9.07 22.16 -2.79
N SER A 384 -8.99 20.99 -2.24
CA SER A 384 -10.10 20.35 -1.54
C SER A 384 -10.08 20.75 -0.07
N ALA A 385 -11.13 21.36 0.44
CA ALA A 385 -11.31 21.62 1.88
C ALA A 385 -12.69 21.16 2.32
N ASN A 386 -12.76 20.53 3.49
CA ASN A 386 -13.98 19.97 4.06
C ASN A 386 -14.14 20.43 5.52
N LEU A 387 -15.38 20.75 5.88
CA LEU A 387 -15.81 20.92 7.25
C LEU A 387 -16.53 19.65 7.68
N ARG A 388 -16.08 19.05 8.77
CA ARG A 388 -16.67 17.84 9.33
C ARG A 388 -17.15 18.11 10.75
N TYR A 389 -18.38 17.73 11.04
CA TYR A 389 -18.89 17.60 12.40
C TYR A 389 -19.07 16.12 12.71
N GLN A 390 -18.69 15.71 13.92
CA GLN A 390 -18.77 14.33 14.36
C GLN A 390 -19.19 14.25 15.82
N ILE A 391 -20.05 13.29 16.12
CA ILE A 391 -20.43 12.89 17.48
C ILE A 391 -19.96 11.45 17.67
N ILE A 392 -19.33 11.19 18.81
CA ILE A 392 -18.95 9.85 19.26
C ILE A 392 -19.47 9.69 20.67
N ASN A 393 -20.22 8.59 20.91
CA ASN A 393 -20.52 8.15 22.26
C ASN A 393 -19.32 7.36 22.76
N GLU A 394 -18.65 7.87 23.80
CA GLU A 394 -17.48 7.25 24.41
C GLU A 394 -17.92 6.37 25.60
N ARG A 395 -16.94 5.70 26.18
CA ARG A 395 -17.10 4.90 27.40
C ARG A 395 -17.81 5.71 28.50
N ASP A 396 -18.58 5.06 29.36
CA ASP A 396 -19.29 5.64 30.50
C ASP A 396 -20.35 6.71 30.15
N ASP A 397 -21.07 6.55 29.02
CA ASP A 397 -22.07 7.50 28.51
C ASP A 397 -21.54 8.93 28.31
N SER A 398 -20.27 9.09 28.10
CA SER A 398 -19.71 10.38 27.69
C SER A 398 -19.88 10.60 26.20
N ILE A 399 -20.20 11.82 25.81
CA ILE A 399 -20.37 12.19 24.40
C ILE A 399 -19.27 13.15 24.01
N SER A 400 -18.48 12.76 23.01
CA SER A 400 -17.49 13.60 22.38
C SER A 400 -18.07 14.24 21.11
N ASN A 401 -18.02 15.57 21.06
CA ASN A 401 -18.42 16.35 19.90
C ASN A 401 -17.15 16.96 19.28
N SER A 402 -16.97 16.82 17.98
CA SER A 402 -15.83 17.39 17.29
C SER A 402 -16.18 18.11 16.00
N VAL A 403 -15.49 19.21 15.77
CA VAL A 403 -15.50 19.95 14.51
C VAL A 403 -14.11 19.89 13.91
N SER A 404 -14.01 19.44 12.67
CA SER A 404 -12.74 19.33 11.96
C SER A 404 -12.78 20.10 10.65
N LEU A 405 -11.71 20.82 10.39
CA LEU A 405 -11.38 21.41 9.10
C LEU A 405 -10.22 20.63 8.52
N ASN A 406 -10.38 20.07 7.34
CA ASN A 406 -9.31 19.34 6.67
C ASN A 406 -9.27 19.66 5.19
N GLY A 407 -8.12 19.51 4.58
CA GLY A 407 -7.97 19.80 3.18
C GLY A 407 -6.61 19.46 2.61
N MET A 408 -6.51 19.75 1.31
CA MET A 408 -5.27 19.61 0.53
C MET A 408 -4.87 20.97 -0.02
N ALA A 409 -3.56 21.26 -0.01
CA ALA A 409 -2.98 22.46 -0.55
C ALA A 409 -1.71 22.14 -1.36
N TYR A 410 -1.12 23.15 -2.01
CA TYR A 410 0.10 23.04 -2.82
C TYR A 410 0.04 21.88 -3.83
N ASN A 411 -1.00 21.89 -4.70
CA ASN A 411 -1.21 20.83 -5.69
C ASN A 411 -1.28 19.42 -5.08
N ASN A 412 -2.05 19.28 -4.00
CA ASN A 412 -2.23 18.04 -3.25
C ASN A 412 -0.95 17.48 -2.59
N ARG A 413 0.05 18.34 -2.37
CA ARG A 413 1.28 17.95 -1.66
C ARG A 413 1.14 18.08 -0.15
N LEU A 414 0.38 19.07 0.33
CA LEU A 414 0.13 19.31 1.76
C LEU A 414 -1.29 18.84 2.11
N ALA A 415 -1.40 17.79 2.89
CA ALA A 415 -2.61 17.46 3.62
C ALA A 415 -2.55 18.14 5.00
N TRP A 416 -3.65 18.71 5.44
CA TRP A 416 -3.76 19.38 6.74
C TRP A 416 -5.10 19.08 7.40
N ASN A 417 -5.09 19.04 8.72
CA ASN A 417 -6.28 18.84 9.53
C ASN A 417 -6.20 19.66 10.82
N VAL A 418 -7.30 20.27 11.18
CA VAL A 418 -7.52 21.01 12.44
C VAL A 418 -8.79 20.49 13.06
N THR A 419 -8.72 19.96 14.28
CA THR A 419 -9.86 19.40 14.97
C THR A 419 -9.99 20.02 16.36
N GLN A 420 -11.20 20.44 16.72
CA GLN A 420 -11.57 20.83 18.07
C GLN A 420 -12.62 19.85 18.56
N SER A 421 -12.38 19.21 19.70
CA SER A 421 -13.33 18.31 20.35
C SER A 421 -13.61 18.70 21.78
N VAL A 422 -14.83 18.37 22.23
CA VAL A 422 -15.32 18.64 23.58
C VAL A 422 -16.04 17.38 24.09
N ASN A 423 -15.68 16.93 25.29
CA ASN A 423 -16.32 15.79 25.94
C ASN A 423 -17.34 16.28 26.98
N SER A 424 -18.52 15.65 27.06
CA SER A 424 -19.64 16.09 27.87
C SER A 424 -19.48 15.86 29.39
N LYS A 425 -18.71 14.87 29.80
CA LYS A 425 -18.56 14.49 31.23
C LYS A 425 -17.36 15.14 31.92
N GLU A 426 -16.36 15.53 31.19
CA GLU A 426 -15.18 16.14 31.79
C GLU A 426 -15.26 17.67 31.68
N HIS A 427 -15.52 18.34 32.79
CA HIS A 427 -15.42 19.79 32.88
C HIS A 427 -14.01 20.22 32.48
N ASN A 428 -13.87 20.99 31.40
CA ASN A 428 -12.61 21.47 30.78
C ASN A 428 -11.86 20.47 29.88
N ASN A 429 -12.46 19.39 29.40
CA ASN A 429 -11.74 18.51 28.46
C ASN A 429 -11.94 18.94 27.00
N ASN A 430 -11.55 20.19 26.73
CA ASN A 430 -11.39 20.66 25.36
C ASN A 430 -10.08 20.10 24.80
N ARG A 431 -10.14 19.49 23.62
CA ARG A 431 -8.98 18.95 22.93
C ARG A 431 -8.85 19.61 21.57
N THR A 432 -7.67 20.15 21.29
CA THR A 432 -7.31 20.72 19.99
C THR A 432 -6.26 19.85 19.35
N SER A 433 -6.49 19.41 18.12
CA SER A 433 -5.56 18.60 17.34
C SER A 433 -5.24 19.29 16.02
N LEU A 434 -3.98 19.43 15.72
CA LEU A 434 -3.46 19.92 14.43
C LEU A 434 -2.58 18.83 13.83
N SER A 435 -2.78 18.50 12.58
CA SER A 435 -1.89 17.59 11.87
C SER A 435 -1.63 18.05 10.45
N SER A 436 -0.44 17.78 9.96
CA SER A 436 -0.05 18.09 8.59
C SER A 436 0.88 17.03 8.02
N SER A 437 0.75 16.79 6.73
CA SER A 437 1.59 15.87 5.97
C SER A 437 1.98 16.50 4.65
N LEU A 438 3.26 16.77 4.46
CA LEU A 438 3.82 17.42 3.28
C LEU A 438 4.66 16.46 2.46
N LYS A 439 4.20 16.16 1.24
CA LYS A 439 4.92 15.34 0.25
C LYS A 439 5.93 16.17 -0.53
N ASN A 440 7.19 15.76 -0.49
CA ASN A 440 8.30 16.38 -1.21
C ASN A 440 9.03 15.36 -2.10
N SER A 441 9.94 15.83 -2.92
CA SER A 441 10.77 14.98 -3.78
C SER A 441 11.66 14.00 -3.00
N PHE A 442 12.03 14.34 -1.77
CA PHE A 442 12.85 13.51 -0.88
C PHE A 442 12.05 12.65 0.12
N GLY A 443 10.71 12.77 0.14
CA GLY A 443 9.85 12.01 1.04
C GLY A 443 8.65 12.80 1.55
N THR A 444 8.05 12.31 2.63
CA THR A 444 6.91 12.92 3.30
C THR A 444 7.30 13.36 4.71
N MET A 445 7.03 14.61 5.05
CA MET A 445 7.19 15.18 6.38
C MET A 445 5.83 15.24 7.06
N ASN A 446 5.75 14.79 8.30
CA ASN A 446 4.55 14.84 9.11
C ASN A 446 4.82 15.70 10.35
N ALA A 447 3.83 16.47 10.76
CA ALA A 447 3.84 17.20 12.01
C ALA A 447 2.48 17.13 12.67
N MET A 448 2.46 17.03 13.99
CA MET A 448 1.24 17.04 14.79
C MET A 448 1.41 17.86 16.06
N TYR A 449 0.30 18.39 16.52
CA TYR A 449 0.17 19.06 17.80
C TYR A 449 -1.19 18.70 18.39
N ASN A 450 -1.19 18.20 19.61
CA ASN A 450 -2.39 17.89 20.38
C ASN A 450 -2.32 18.60 21.72
N HIS A 451 -3.40 19.25 22.09
CA HIS A 451 -3.50 19.96 23.37
C HIS A 451 -4.83 19.60 24.04
N SER A 452 -4.75 19.17 25.28
CA SER A 452 -5.88 18.99 26.18
C SER A 452 -5.54 19.61 27.55
N HIS A 453 -6.50 19.68 28.44
CA HIS A 453 -6.27 20.18 29.79
C HIS A 453 -5.19 19.37 30.54
N MET A 454 -5.06 18.08 30.26
CA MET A 454 -4.14 17.18 30.97
C MET A 454 -2.76 17.08 30.31
N VAL A 455 -2.72 17.18 28.98
CA VAL A 455 -1.52 16.83 28.21
C VAL A 455 -1.39 17.73 26.98
N THR A 456 -0.18 18.20 26.73
CA THR A 456 0.21 18.80 25.45
C THR A 456 1.23 17.89 24.79
N GLN A 457 0.94 17.44 23.58
CA GLN A 457 1.82 16.59 22.79
C GLN A 457 2.14 17.28 21.48
N TYR A 458 3.37 17.18 21.05
CA TYR A 458 3.78 17.53 19.70
C TYR A 458 4.69 16.44 19.14
N GLY A 459 4.57 16.20 17.88
CA GLY A 459 5.37 15.19 17.24
C GLY A 459 5.68 15.56 15.81
N GLY A 460 6.69 14.92 15.27
CA GLY A 460 7.08 15.09 13.90
C GLY A 460 7.85 13.90 13.39
N GLY A 461 7.81 13.71 12.09
CA GLY A 461 8.50 12.60 11.46
C GLY A 461 8.77 12.86 9.99
N ILE A 462 9.70 12.12 9.47
CA ILE A 462 10.01 12.06 8.05
C ILE A 462 10.01 10.60 7.61
N ASN A 463 9.41 10.33 6.47
CA ASN A 463 9.50 9.03 5.82
C ASN A 463 9.81 9.21 4.35
N GLY A 464 10.59 8.31 3.79
CA GLY A 464 11.03 8.37 2.41
C GLY A 464 11.87 7.17 2.04
N SER A 465 12.54 7.25 0.91
CA SER A 465 13.49 6.26 0.44
C SER A 465 14.76 6.91 -0.07
N ILE A 466 15.84 6.15 0.01
CA ILE A 466 17.14 6.50 -0.56
C ILE A 466 17.51 5.37 -1.52
N VAL A 467 17.69 5.68 -2.78
CA VAL A 467 18.07 4.73 -3.83
C VAL A 467 19.47 5.04 -4.30
N LEU A 468 20.35 4.04 -4.20
CA LEU A 468 21.69 4.04 -4.78
C LEU A 468 21.63 3.38 -6.17
N HIS A 469 22.14 4.05 -7.17
CA HIS A 469 22.16 3.56 -8.56
C HIS A 469 23.46 3.98 -9.27
N ASP A 470 23.64 3.52 -10.50
CA ASP A 470 24.86 3.72 -11.30
C ASP A 470 25.26 5.20 -11.53
N LYS A 471 24.31 6.13 -11.44
CA LYS A 471 24.56 7.57 -11.64
C LYS A 471 24.49 8.39 -10.34
N GLY A 472 24.39 7.73 -9.16
CA GLY A 472 24.42 8.43 -7.87
C GLY A 472 23.37 7.99 -6.87
N ILE A 473 22.85 8.95 -6.11
CA ILE A 473 21.89 8.76 -5.02
C ILE A 473 20.65 9.60 -5.32
N THR A 474 19.47 8.99 -5.24
CA THR A 474 18.19 9.67 -5.37
C THR A 474 17.34 9.45 -4.14
N PHE A 475 16.80 10.52 -3.59
CA PHE A 475 15.81 10.50 -2.52
C PHE A 475 14.40 10.48 -3.11
N GLY A 476 13.44 9.89 -2.39
CA GLY A 476 12.07 9.83 -2.85
C GLY A 476 11.06 9.47 -1.79
N GLN A 477 9.81 9.32 -2.20
CA GLN A 477 8.74 8.81 -1.37
C GLN A 477 9.04 7.37 -0.93
N ARG A 478 8.46 6.93 0.19
CA ARG A 478 8.62 5.57 0.71
C ARG A 478 8.27 4.55 -0.36
N ILE A 479 9.20 3.64 -0.65
CA ILE A 479 8.98 2.54 -1.58
C ILE A 479 8.08 1.49 -0.92
N THR A 480 6.93 1.24 -1.53
CA THR A 480 6.00 0.17 -1.17
C THR A 480 5.77 -0.70 -2.40
N GLY A 481 6.10 -1.99 -2.33
CA GLY A 481 6.00 -2.90 -3.46
C GLY A 481 6.96 -2.56 -4.61
N ALA A 482 6.49 -2.67 -5.85
CA ALA A 482 7.29 -2.31 -7.02
C ALA A 482 7.37 -0.79 -7.22
N ALA A 483 8.52 -0.33 -7.70
CA ALA A 483 8.81 1.08 -7.92
C ALA A 483 9.58 1.31 -9.23
N ALA A 484 9.60 2.56 -9.71
CA ALA A 484 10.41 2.97 -10.84
C ALA A 484 11.32 4.14 -10.48
N LEU A 485 12.57 4.04 -10.91
CA LEU A 485 13.51 5.15 -10.96
C LEU A 485 13.31 5.86 -12.31
N ILE A 486 12.76 7.07 -12.25
CA ILE A 486 12.65 7.97 -13.41
C ILE A 486 14.05 8.45 -13.78
N ASP A 487 14.36 8.43 -15.06
CA ASP A 487 15.62 8.93 -15.62
C ASP A 487 15.28 9.86 -16.80
N THR A 488 15.43 11.15 -16.60
CA THR A 488 15.16 12.20 -17.59
C THR A 488 16.43 12.75 -18.22
N ASP A 489 17.47 11.93 -18.28
CA ASP A 489 18.76 12.28 -18.88
C ASP A 489 19.33 13.63 -18.38
N GLY A 490 19.27 13.85 -17.08
CA GLY A 490 19.80 15.03 -16.41
C GLY A 490 18.86 16.26 -16.43
N SER A 491 17.59 16.13 -16.80
CA SER A 491 16.62 17.23 -16.73
C SER A 491 15.96 17.27 -15.35
N GLU A 492 16.19 18.35 -14.64
CA GLU A 492 15.68 18.60 -13.29
C GLU A 492 14.28 19.25 -13.28
N ASN A 493 13.62 19.21 -12.11
CA ASN A 493 12.34 19.88 -11.84
C ASN A 493 11.17 19.40 -12.71
N ILE A 494 11.25 18.21 -13.28
CA ILE A 494 10.17 17.60 -14.05
C ILE A 494 9.23 16.87 -13.10
N THR A 495 7.96 17.24 -13.13
CA THR A 495 6.91 16.66 -12.28
C THR A 495 6.32 15.42 -12.94
N VAL A 496 6.05 14.39 -12.17
CA VAL A 496 5.30 13.20 -12.61
C VAL A 496 3.81 13.43 -12.39
N LEU A 497 3.01 13.23 -13.45
CA LEU A 497 1.58 13.44 -13.43
C LEU A 497 0.88 12.53 -12.40
N ASN A 498 -0.07 13.07 -11.67
CA ASN A 498 -0.86 12.36 -10.64
C ASN A 498 -0.03 11.71 -9.51
N LYS A 499 1.22 12.15 -9.33
CA LYS A 499 2.11 11.74 -8.24
C LYS A 499 2.58 12.96 -7.46
N PRO A 500 1.78 13.47 -6.51
CA PRO A 500 2.11 14.69 -5.77
C PRO A 500 3.48 14.58 -5.07
N GLY A 501 4.32 15.58 -5.28
CA GLY A 501 5.66 15.64 -4.70
C GLY A 501 6.74 14.82 -5.44
N VAL A 502 6.42 14.07 -6.48
CA VAL A 502 7.42 13.36 -7.30
C VAL A 502 7.92 14.31 -8.39
N ILE A 503 9.15 14.79 -8.21
CA ILE A 503 9.81 15.78 -9.07
C ILE A 503 11.26 15.31 -9.24
N THR A 504 11.80 15.41 -10.46
CA THR A 504 13.19 15.04 -10.74
C THR A 504 14.18 15.96 -10.01
N ASP A 505 15.21 15.36 -9.44
CA ASP A 505 16.31 16.03 -8.77
C ASP A 505 17.26 16.74 -9.75
N SER A 506 18.35 17.35 -9.24
CA SER A 506 19.36 18.04 -10.05
C SER A 506 20.07 17.14 -11.06
N ASN A 507 20.03 15.83 -10.87
CA ASN A 507 20.60 14.84 -11.79
C ASN A 507 19.57 14.25 -12.76
N GLY A 508 18.30 14.69 -12.67
CA GLY A 508 17.22 14.21 -13.52
C GLY A 508 16.58 12.91 -13.06
N PHE A 509 16.67 12.57 -11.77
CA PHE A 509 16.10 11.34 -11.22
C PHE A 509 14.96 11.62 -10.25
N ALA A 510 13.99 10.72 -10.23
CA ALA A 510 12.90 10.69 -9.24
C ALA A 510 12.44 9.26 -8.99
N ILE A 511 11.78 9.02 -7.85
CA ILE A 511 11.26 7.70 -7.50
C ILE A 511 9.75 7.71 -7.53
N VAL A 512 9.15 6.83 -8.35
CA VAL A 512 7.70 6.56 -8.38
C VAL A 512 7.44 5.23 -7.69
N THR A 513 6.57 5.23 -6.70
CA THR A 513 6.24 4.06 -5.88
C THR A 513 4.82 3.57 -6.13
N GLY A 514 4.49 2.37 -5.64
CA GLY A 514 3.15 1.81 -5.73
C GLY A 514 2.77 1.38 -7.15
N LEU A 515 3.72 0.86 -7.90
CA LEU A 515 3.47 0.28 -9.22
C LEU A 515 2.88 -1.12 -9.09
N GLY A 516 1.98 -1.46 -10.01
CA GLY A 516 1.44 -2.82 -10.10
C GLY A 516 2.47 -3.81 -10.61
N SER A 517 2.75 -4.86 -9.82
CA SER A 517 3.65 -5.96 -10.23
C SER A 517 3.02 -6.77 -11.36
N TYR A 518 3.83 -7.20 -12.32
CA TYR A 518 3.42 -7.98 -13.51
C TYR A 518 2.33 -7.31 -14.35
N ARG A 519 2.25 -5.97 -14.28
CA ARG A 519 1.32 -5.16 -15.08
C ARG A 519 2.07 -4.07 -15.80
N LYS A 520 1.50 -3.65 -16.92
CA LYS A 520 1.92 -2.43 -17.59
C LYS A 520 1.57 -1.22 -16.71
N ASN A 521 2.57 -0.43 -16.37
CA ASN A 521 2.42 0.85 -15.67
C ASN A 521 2.89 1.95 -16.61
N ASP A 522 1.97 2.83 -17.01
CA ASP A 522 2.28 3.98 -17.82
C ASP A 522 2.55 5.18 -16.90
N ILE A 523 3.76 5.71 -16.97
CA ILE A 523 4.21 6.83 -16.14
C ILE A 523 4.30 8.07 -17.04
N TYR A 524 3.55 9.10 -16.68
CA TYR A 524 3.41 10.34 -17.44
C TYR A 524 4.18 11.49 -16.79
N LEU A 525 4.92 12.24 -17.57
CA LEU A 525 5.52 13.50 -17.14
C LEU A 525 4.53 14.65 -17.42
N GLU A 526 4.46 15.62 -16.51
CA GLU A 526 3.56 16.77 -16.62
C GLU A 526 4.13 17.82 -17.57
N GLN A 527 3.60 17.89 -18.79
CA GLN A 527 4.09 18.78 -19.84
C GLN A 527 4.03 20.26 -19.49
N SER A 528 3.00 20.70 -18.76
CA SER A 528 2.78 22.11 -18.43
C SER A 528 3.86 22.71 -17.52
N LYS A 529 4.65 21.86 -16.86
CA LYS A 529 5.72 22.28 -15.94
C LYS A 529 7.13 22.03 -16.47
N ILE A 530 7.24 21.58 -17.73
CA ILE A 530 8.54 21.41 -18.37
C ILE A 530 9.07 22.80 -18.74
N SER A 531 10.32 23.07 -18.39
CA SER A 531 10.99 24.33 -18.74
C SER A 531 10.97 24.59 -20.25
N SER A 532 10.88 25.83 -20.63
CA SER A 532 10.86 26.25 -22.06
C SER A 532 12.13 25.85 -22.82
N ASP A 533 13.23 25.61 -22.12
CA ASP A 533 14.54 25.19 -22.65
C ASP A 533 14.76 23.65 -22.60
N THR A 534 13.74 22.91 -22.24
CA THR A 534 13.77 21.43 -22.24
C THR A 534 12.75 20.89 -23.22
N SER A 535 13.15 19.99 -24.08
CA SER A 535 12.28 19.21 -24.96
C SER A 535 12.29 17.76 -24.55
N ILE A 536 11.12 17.12 -24.53
CA ILE A 536 10.96 15.70 -24.22
C ILE A 536 10.31 15.03 -25.41
N ASP A 537 10.96 14.02 -25.98
CA ASP A 537 10.45 13.32 -27.17
C ASP A 537 9.18 12.53 -26.85
N LYS A 538 9.17 11.87 -25.69
CA LYS A 538 8.01 11.10 -25.19
C LYS A 538 7.82 11.39 -23.72
N THR A 539 6.63 11.86 -23.37
CA THR A 539 6.22 12.14 -21.99
C THR A 539 5.67 10.93 -21.26
N ILE A 540 5.68 9.75 -21.91
CA ILE A 540 5.17 8.49 -21.38
C ILE A 540 6.30 7.46 -21.42
N SER A 541 6.51 6.77 -20.33
CA SER A 541 7.33 5.55 -20.25
C SER A 541 6.51 4.43 -19.64
N SER A 542 6.48 3.27 -20.30
CA SER A 542 5.78 2.08 -19.83
C SER A 542 6.75 1.10 -19.21
N VAL A 543 6.46 0.64 -18.01
CA VAL A 543 7.27 -0.35 -17.29
C VAL A 543 6.42 -1.51 -16.77
N VAL A 544 6.99 -2.71 -16.74
CA VAL A 544 6.36 -3.93 -16.21
C VAL A 544 7.30 -4.52 -15.16
N PRO A 545 7.22 -4.05 -13.89
CA PRO A 545 8.08 -4.55 -12.83
C PRO A 545 7.65 -5.95 -12.37
N THR A 546 8.61 -6.76 -11.91
CA THR A 546 8.33 -7.93 -11.08
C THR A 546 8.01 -7.49 -9.65
N ASP A 547 7.62 -8.43 -8.80
CA ASP A 547 7.27 -8.10 -7.42
C ASP A 547 8.45 -7.47 -6.68
N SER A 548 8.19 -6.42 -5.90
CA SER A 548 9.19 -5.67 -5.14
C SER A 548 10.39 -5.16 -5.97
N ALA A 549 10.29 -5.10 -7.30
CA ALA A 549 11.36 -4.63 -8.16
C ALA A 549 11.45 -3.10 -8.18
N LEU A 550 12.68 -2.61 -8.35
CA LEU A 550 12.95 -1.24 -8.76
C LEU A 550 13.40 -1.27 -10.22
N VAL A 551 12.59 -0.72 -11.11
CA VAL A 551 12.88 -0.66 -12.55
C VAL A 551 13.21 0.76 -12.98
N ARG A 552 13.91 0.92 -14.10
CA ARG A 552 14.26 2.25 -14.65
C ARG A 552 13.24 2.63 -15.74
N ALA A 553 12.62 3.81 -15.60
CA ALA A 553 11.79 4.43 -16.60
C ALA A 553 12.58 5.57 -17.27
N LYS A 554 13.01 5.35 -18.51
CA LYS A 554 13.84 6.30 -19.25
C LYS A 554 12.99 7.21 -20.11
N TYR A 555 13.39 8.48 -20.15
CA TYR A 555 12.84 9.52 -21.01
C TYR A 555 14.01 10.21 -21.74
N SER A 556 13.86 10.36 -23.04
CA SER A 556 14.84 11.11 -23.83
C SER A 556 14.48 12.60 -23.73
N THR A 557 15.37 13.36 -23.13
CA THR A 557 15.21 14.81 -23.02
C THR A 557 16.35 15.51 -23.74
N MET A 558 16.03 16.63 -24.37
CA MET A 558 17.02 17.52 -24.95
C MET A 558 16.95 18.88 -24.27
N LYS A 559 18.05 19.27 -23.64
CA LYS A 559 18.20 20.63 -23.07
C LYS A 559 18.67 21.57 -24.19
N GLY A 560 18.10 22.74 -24.22
CA GLY A 560 18.47 23.81 -25.15
C GLY A 560 17.26 24.56 -25.68
N SER A 561 17.55 25.65 -26.35
CA SER A 561 16.54 26.56 -26.87
C SER A 561 15.69 25.91 -27.98
N LYS A 562 14.43 26.34 -28.07
CA LYS A 562 13.50 25.96 -29.15
C LYS A 562 13.39 27.09 -30.15
N ALA A 563 13.45 26.76 -31.43
CA ALA A 563 13.39 27.76 -32.48
C ALA A 563 12.54 27.30 -33.67
N ILE A 564 11.86 28.26 -34.32
CA ILE A 564 11.33 28.11 -35.66
C ILE A 564 12.26 28.90 -36.58
N LEU A 565 13.03 28.15 -37.36
CA LEU A 565 14.03 28.72 -38.27
C LEU A 565 13.49 28.71 -39.70
N LYS A 566 13.58 29.83 -40.40
CA LYS A 566 13.35 29.88 -41.83
C LYS A 566 14.70 29.74 -42.54
N LEU A 567 14.84 28.68 -43.32
CA LEU A 567 16.10 28.33 -44.00
C LEU A 567 15.99 28.68 -45.48
N LEU A 568 17.00 29.40 -45.96
CA LEU A 568 17.13 29.81 -47.34
C LEU A 568 18.39 29.22 -47.97
N ASP A 569 18.33 28.87 -49.24
CA ASP A 569 19.49 28.46 -50.03
C ASP A 569 20.41 29.67 -50.36
N ARG A 570 21.48 29.42 -51.12
CA ARG A 570 22.40 30.49 -51.58
C ARG A 570 21.75 31.54 -52.49
N ASN A 571 20.62 31.22 -53.11
CA ASN A 571 19.87 32.07 -54.00
C ASN A 571 18.68 32.77 -53.31
N ASN A 572 18.58 32.72 -52.00
CA ASN A 572 17.45 33.20 -51.19
C ASN A 572 16.14 32.47 -51.43
N VAL A 573 16.15 31.26 -51.98
CA VAL A 573 14.98 30.43 -52.16
C VAL A 573 14.80 29.57 -50.86
N PRO A 574 13.56 29.40 -50.37
CA PRO A 574 13.31 28.54 -49.24
C PRO A 574 13.80 27.10 -49.49
N ILE A 575 14.48 26.52 -48.51
CA ILE A 575 14.93 25.11 -48.57
C ILE A 575 13.71 24.21 -48.80
N ALA A 576 13.90 23.18 -49.63
CA ALA A 576 12.85 22.28 -50.07
C ALA A 576 12.18 21.55 -48.89
N PHE A 577 10.86 21.38 -48.98
CA PHE A 577 10.06 20.59 -48.06
C PHE A 577 10.63 19.16 -47.92
N GLY A 578 10.66 18.63 -46.68
CA GLY A 578 11.16 17.29 -46.38
C GLY A 578 12.69 17.19 -46.21
N SER A 579 13.43 18.31 -46.39
CA SER A 579 14.86 18.37 -46.10
C SER A 579 15.14 18.10 -44.62
N VAL A 580 16.21 17.41 -44.34
CA VAL A 580 16.64 17.09 -42.97
C VAL A 580 17.63 18.14 -42.46
N VAL A 581 17.36 18.67 -41.29
CA VAL A 581 18.25 19.60 -40.58
C VAL A 581 18.77 18.91 -39.33
N SER A 582 20.06 18.96 -39.11
CA SER A 582 20.71 18.43 -37.87
C SER A 582 21.65 19.49 -37.30
N VAL A 583 21.81 19.48 -35.99
CA VAL A 583 22.84 20.29 -35.33
C VAL A 583 24.14 19.50 -35.34
N GLN A 584 25.24 20.14 -35.70
CA GLN A 584 26.54 19.50 -35.67
C GLN A 584 26.89 19.07 -34.22
N ASP A 585 27.37 17.85 -34.07
CA ASP A 585 27.77 17.25 -32.78
C ASP A 585 26.64 17.08 -31.75
N LYS A 586 25.38 17.13 -32.17
CA LYS A 586 24.20 16.88 -31.32
C LYS A 586 23.18 15.97 -32.00
N SER A 587 22.34 15.36 -31.20
CA SER A 587 21.23 14.50 -31.65
C SER A 587 19.99 15.28 -32.11
N SER A 588 20.02 16.62 -32.04
CA SER A 588 18.90 17.48 -32.45
C SER A 588 18.73 17.47 -33.97
N THR A 589 17.53 17.08 -34.42
CA THR A 589 17.16 17.00 -35.81
C THR A 589 15.78 17.63 -36.04
N GLY A 590 15.53 18.10 -37.27
CA GLY A 590 14.24 18.64 -37.70
C GLY A 590 14.01 18.37 -39.18
N ILE A 591 12.75 18.44 -39.59
CA ILE A 591 12.36 18.34 -41.01
C ILE A 591 11.81 19.68 -41.46
N VAL A 592 12.27 20.15 -42.62
CA VAL A 592 11.81 21.39 -43.21
C VAL A 592 10.37 21.23 -43.72
N GLY A 593 9.49 22.08 -43.25
CA GLY A 593 8.11 22.21 -43.69
C GLY A 593 7.94 23.26 -44.79
N ASP A 594 6.72 23.79 -44.88
CA ASP A 594 6.37 24.81 -45.86
C ASP A 594 7.21 26.08 -45.67
N ASP A 595 7.48 26.77 -46.78
CA ASP A 595 8.22 28.03 -46.83
C ASP A 595 9.61 27.98 -46.18
N GLY A 596 10.26 26.80 -46.23
CA GLY A 596 11.60 26.61 -45.69
C GLY A 596 11.66 26.65 -44.15
N ARG A 597 10.53 26.51 -43.46
CA ARG A 597 10.48 26.57 -41.98
C ARG A 597 10.76 25.22 -41.37
N VAL A 598 11.59 25.22 -40.33
CA VAL A 598 11.87 24.05 -39.52
C VAL A 598 11.73 24.41 -38.05
N TYR A 599 11.09 23.53 -37.31
CA TYR A 599 11.12 23.54 -35.82
C TYR A 599 12.32 22.74 -35.33
N MET A 600 13.13 23.36 -34.50
CA MET A 600 14.28 22.75 -33.88
C MET A 600 14.21 22.90 -32.35
N SER A 601 14.66 21.90 -31.63
CA SER A 601 14.79 21.91 -30.16
C SER A 601 16.19 21.48 -29.76
N GLY A 602 16.61 21.80 -28.54
CA GLY A 602 17.96 21.45 -28.05
C GLY A 602 19.08 22.30 -28.66
N LEU A 603 18.78 23.50 -29.10
CA LEU A 603 19.73 24.44 -29.68
C LEU A 603 20.51 25.17 -28.57
N ASP A 604 21.82 25.31 -28.75
CA ASP A 604 22.61 26.28 -27.98
C ASP A 604 22.33 27.71 -28.48
N GLY A 605 22.81 28.72 -27.75
CA GLY A 605 22.67 30.11 -28.18
C GLY A 605 23.26 30.39 -29.58
N SER A 606 24.26 29.60 -30.01
CA SER A 606 24.89 29.64 -31.32
C SER A 606 25.46 28.30 -31.72
N GLY A 607 25.59 28.01 -33.00
CA GLY A 607 26.10 26.75 -33.52
C GLY A 607 26.04 26.67 -35.04
N ILE A 608 26.20 25.44 -35.55
CA ILE A 608 26.14 25.16 -37.01
C ILE A 608 25.04 24.11 -37.26
N LEU A 609 24.13 24.44 -38.17
CA LEU A 609 23.15 23.49 -38.71
C LEU A 609 23.71 22.86 -39.98
N LYS A 610 23.53 21.56 -40.14
CA LYS A 610 23.73 20.84 -41.39
C LYS A 610 22.34 20.57 -41.99
N VAL A 611 22.12 21.07 -43.20
CA VAL A 611 20.86 20.92 -43.93
C VAL A 611 21.11 20.02 -45.13
N GLN A 612 20.28 19.02 -45.33
CA GLN A 612 20.41 18.05 -46.41
C GLN A 612 19.06 17.80 -47.09
N TRP A 613 18.98 18.00 -48.41
CA TRP A 613 17.80 17.76 -49.23
C TRP A 613 18.00 16.71 -50.31
N GLY A 614 19.19 16.10 -50.40
CA GLY A 614 19.48 15.01 -51.32
C GLY A 614 20.74 14.21 -50.92
N LYS A 615 21.23 13.33 -51.81
CA LYS A 615 22.34 12.43 -51.53
C LYS A 615 23.69 13.01 -51.94
N ASN A 616 23.73 14.01 -52.82
CA ASN A 616 24.96 14.56 -53.38
C ASN A 616 25.52 15.69 -52.51
N SER A 617 26.81 15.95 -52.61
CA SER A 617 27.48 17.01 -51.86
C SER A 617 26.94 18.43 -52.20
N GLN A 618 26.32 18.61 -53.39
CA GLN A 618 25.65 19.83 -53.79
C GLN A 618 24.24 20.00 -53.22
N GLU A 619 23.67 18.93 -52.68
CA GLU A 619 22.32 18.88 -52.09
C GLU A 619 22.36 18.97 -50.55
N GLN A 620 23.36 19.66 -50.03
CA GLN A 620 23.55 19.93 -48.60
C GLN A 620 24.23 21.27 -48.38
N CYS A 621 24.02 21.86 -47.23
CA CYS A 621 24.74 23.07 -46.84
C CYS A 621 24.95 23.12 -45.31
N GLN A 622 25.80 24.03 -44.86
CA GLN A 622 25.97 24.36 -43.46
C GLN A 622 25.49 25.80 -43.22
N ILE A 623 24.82 25.99 -42.10
CA ILE A 623 24.25 27.29 -41.75
C ILE A 623 24.69 27.61 -40.32
N PRO A 624 25.55 28.61 -40.09
CA PRO A 624 25.79 29.11 -38.76
C PRO A 624 24.54 29.83 -38.24
N TYR A 625 24.19 29.58 -36.96
CA TYR A 625 23.07 30.25 -36.34
C TYR A 625 23.48 30.93 -35.05
N THR A 626 22.76 31.98 -34.69
CA THR A 626 22.81 32.64 -33.39
C THR A 626 21.40 33.04 -33.03
N LEU A 627 20.90 32.58 -31.90
CA LEU A 627 19.54 32.87 -31.43
C LEU A 627 19.51 34.22 -30.74
N LYS A 628 18.85 35.20 -31.33
CA LYS A 628 18.76 36.57 -30.82
C LYS A 628 17.32 37.00 -30.51
N ASN A 629 16.36 36.57 -31.32
CA ASN A 629 14.98 37.07 -31.30
C ASN A 629 14.05 36.07 -30.56
N LYS A 630 13.94 36.22 -29.24
CA LYS A 630 13.04 35.41 -28.42
C LYS A 630 11.62 35.97 -28.51
N LYS A 631 10.66 35.17 -29.03
CA LYS A 631 9.23 35.52 -29.07
C LYS A 631 8.50 35.07 -27.81
N SER A 632 7.23 35.45 -27.69
CA SER A 632 6.32 34.94 -26.66
C SER A 632 6.30 33.39 -26.68
N LEU A 633 6.11 32.75 -25.54
CA LEU A 633 6.17 31.30 -25.35
C LEU A 633 7.58 30.66 -25.34
N GLY A 634 8.66 31.48 -25.26
CA GLY A 634 10.02 30.95 -25.13
C GLY A 634 10.65 30.41 -26.41
N LEU A 635 10.01 30.61 -27.57
CA LEU A 635 10.52 30.23 -28.89
C LEU A 635 11.39 31.33 -29.50
N TYR A 636 12.49 30.94 -30.13
CA TYR A 636 13.28 31.83 -30.98
C TYR A 636 12.78 31.76 -32.43
N SER A 637 12.95 32.84 -33.18
CA SER A 637 12.61 32.88 -34.59
C SER A 637 13.67 33.64 -35.36
N GLU A 638 14.36 32.93 -36.26
CA GLU A 638 15.45 33.48 -37.07
C GLU A 638 15.27 33.07 -38.53
N THR A 639 15.73 33.93 -39.44
CA THR A 639 15.89 33.59 -40.85
C THR A 639 17.38 33.41 -41.16
N LEU A 640 17.72 32.24 -41.65
CA LEU A 640 19.11 31.81 -41.83
C LEU A 640 19.35 31.40 -43.28
N LYS A 641 20.58 31.57 -43.74
CA LYS A 641 20.95 31.33 -45.15
C LYS A 641 22.11 30.37 -45.25
N CYS A 642 22.06 29.43 -46.20
CA CYS A 642 23.18 28.54 -46.56
C CYS A 642 24.44 29.34 -46.96
N MET A 643 25.58 28.93 -46.42
CA MET A 643 26.87 29.45 -46.87
C MET A 643 27.41 28.65 -48.04
#